data_da8b8d61facb6ef2afff219c1abac40c
#
_entry.id   da8b8d61facb6ef2afff219c1abac40c
#
_cell.length_a   1.000
_cell.length_b   1.000
_cell.length_c   1.000
_cell.angle_alpha   90.00
_cell.angle_beta   90.00
_cell.angle_gamma   90.00
#
_symmetry.space_group_name_H-M   'P 1'
#
loop_
_entity.id
_entity.type
_entity.pdbx_description
1 polymer ?
#
loop_
_entity_poly.entity_id
_entity_poly.type
_entity_poly.pdbx_seq_one_letter_code
_entity_poly.pdbx_strand_id
1 'polypeptide(L)'
;MLKRIVTGGIAVVFLLSCFSFIWPTLGECRKIDPKKVKRLEWIDPLNRQPTSFQQFQASQLPSAPLRVRTIQRFSPKPLQIPKTKDLLVAVIINTDLYAQIQASIDQYALDLIDDGYTVEQILWSGGDYEDLRDTLRHRWISSGLVGALLVGDLPVAWCELNVWDPEEFPIDYYFMELDGTWSDSDFDGLLEGLSAGSGDVGPEIWVGRLAASSLVWGNEAQLVQNYFTKNHNYRIGSLSLPHRALSFVDDDWDYFGDCDLNYAYGDVTVITDVNETIATNYKQKLLEDYEWVHLCAHSSCWAHTFKINYSEPGGGSVYNFEVHALQPHALFYNLFACSNTKFMETNNLGNWYIFVDDYGLLAIGSTKSGSMLDFFSFYQPLGQGNSIGDAYKQWFETQAWGGFEDWEQGWYFGMNVLGDPTLTIGVQTQVAQASDSTEMPEGCGTSDWSAMQVTTNSFSDGSPAMTSDPSGTIWATWETGRDVRSNIYSSSYDGSSWSSAGPVVVRQYWDFHPSMATDILGNVWVAWQSLTDNAGYYPNMDISISYHTPGGWSPPQIITAGGDYDVEPAMTADTQGRVWVVWKGWRTVNQNVNSNIFARYYDGSWSPRMTVTGDLHDDSDPVAAADGSGKTWVIWSTNRNGNWDIYSTYYDNGSWSGLIPVTTDWDDDLAPAIASDASGNLWAAWHSWRDGDANIYASYNNGSGWSAEVQITSDPGNDIMPNIGADLS
;
A
#
# COMPACT_ATOMS: atom_id res chain seq x y z
N MET A 1 -16.93 13.31 10.50
CA MET A 1 -18.03 14.13 11.12
C MET A 1 -17.44 15.19 12.01
N LEU A 2 -17.92 16.42 11.99
CA LEU A 2 -17.42 17.49 12.87
C LEU A 2 -18.42 17.72 14.01
N LYS A 3 -18.04 17.47 15.24
CA LYS A 3 -18.82 17.93 16.40
C LYS A 3 -18.09 19.08 17.08
N ARG A 4 -18.81 20.15 17.37
CA ARG A 4 -18.33 21.29 18.13
C ARG A 4 -18.79 21.14 19.58
N ILE A 5 -17.86 21.03 20.50
CA ILE A 5 -18.18 21.08 21.93
C ILE A 5 -17.82 22.49 22.41
N VAL A 6 -18.83 23.24 22.84
CA VAL A 6 -18.63 24.57 23.43
C VAL A 6 -18.88 24.47 24.93
N THR A 7 -17.83 24.60 25.73
CA THR A 7 -17.94 24.78 27.16
C THR A 7 -17.19 26.07 27.53
N GLY A 8 -17.93 27.05 28.02
CA GLY A 8 -17.33 28.26 28.62
C GLY A 8 -16.66 29.24 27.65
N GLY A 9 -17.15 29.37 26.41
CA GLY A 9 -16.70 30.40 25.47
C GLY A 9 -15.48 30.04 24.61
N ILE A 10 -14.99 28.80 24.68
CA ILE A 10 -13.87 28.31 23.89
C ILE A 10 -14.39 27.20 22.95
N ALA A 11 -14.14 27.34 21.68
CA ALA A 11 -14.44 26.30 20.69
C ALA A 11 -13.21 25.41 20.49
N VAL A 12 -13.28 24.16 20.94
CA VAL A 12 -12.32 23.11 20.57
C VAL A 12 -12.82 22.48 19.30
N VAL A 13 -12.02 22.51 18.25
CA VAL A 13 -12.36 21.97 16.93
C VAL A 13 -11.68 20.62 16.76
N PHE A 14 -12.45 19.57 16.68
CA PHE A 14 -11.96 18.25 16.31
C PHE A 14 -11.92 18.20 14.79
N LEU A 15 -10.73 18.15 14.21
CA LEU A 15 -10.52 17.87 12.80
C LEU A 15 -10.44 16.35 12.65
N LEU A 16 -11.55 15.74 12.28
CA LEU A 16 -11.52 14.38 11.74
C LEU A 16 -10.93 14.50 10.33
N SER A 17 -9.71 14.05 10.15
CA SER A 17 -9.16 13.91 8.82
C SER A 17 -9.85 12.72 8.14
N CYS A 18 -10.90 13.02 7.34
CA CYS A 18 -11.49 12.04 6.44
C CYS A 18 -10.57 11.78 5.23
N PHE A 19 -9.29 11.58 5.49
CA PHE A 19 -8.38 10.95 4.56
C PHE A 19 -7.89 9.69 5.26
N SER A 20 -8.47 8.58 4.84
CA SER A 20 -8.07 7.25 5.25
C SER A 20 -6.67 6.96 4.72
N PHE A 21 -5.65 7.57 5.30
CA PHE A 21 -4.33 7.00 5.27
C PHE A 21 -4.22 6.10 6.49
N ILE A 22 -4.63 4.87 6.29
CA ILE A 22 -4.43 3.81 7.26
C ILE A 22 -2.96 3.42 7.16
N TRP A 23 -2.12 3.99 8.03
CA TRP A 23 -1.04 3.19 8.56
C TRP A 23 -1.66 2.47 9.76
N PRO A 24 -1.69 1.14 9.74
CA PRO A 24 -2.01 0.45 10.97
C PRO A 24 -0.92 0.85 11.96
N THR A 25 -1.32 1.31 13.13
CA THR A 25 -0.56 0.92 14.31
C THR A 25 -0.17 -0.52 14.07
N LEU A 26 1.09 -0.87 14.23
CA LEU A 26 1.53 -2.24 14.32
C LEU A 26 0.85 -2.88 15.57
N GLY A 27 -0.48 -2.96 15.52
CA GLY A 27 -1.18 -4.05 16.14
C GLY A 27 -0.55 -5.25 15.45
N GLU A 28 0.03 -6.18 16.16
CA GLU A 28 0.74 -7.32 15.62
C GLU A 28 0.12 -7.73 14.27
N CYS A 29 0.58 -7.11 13.17
CA CYS A 29 0.69 -7.86 11.96
C CYS A 29 1.41 -9.10 12.46
N ARG A 30 0.72 -10.23 12.60
CA ARG A 30 1.38 -11.50 12.84
C ARG A 30 2.40 -11.55 11.73
N LYS A 31 3.65 -11.10 12.01
CA LYS A 31 4.73 -11.19 11.04
C LYS A 31 4.87 -12.67 10.80
N ILE A 32 4.16 -13.11 9.79
CA ILE A 32 4.24 -14.46 9.30
C ILE A 32 5.70 -14.61 8.96
N ASP A 33 6.44 -15.38 9.74
CA ASP A 33 7.83 -15.69 9.40
C ASP A 33 7.79 -16.44 8.06
N PRO A 34 8.14 -15.82 6.93
CA PRO A 34 7.98 -16.42 5.62
C PRO A 34 8.73 -17.75 5.49
N LYS A 35 9.81 -17.91 6.28
CA LYS A 35 10.62 -19.16 6.35
C LYS A 35 9.85 -20.31 7.03
N LYS A 36 8.75 -20.01 7.73
CA LYS A 36 7.89 -21.00 8.40
C LYS A 36 6.56 -21.24 7.69
N VAL A 37 6.25 -20.46 6.68
CA VAL A 37 5.04 -20.67 5.88
C VAL A 37 5.12 -22.05 5.23
N LYS A 38 4.05 -22.82 5.38
CA LYS A 38 3.96 -24.11 4.70
C LYS A 38 4.01 -23.89 3.19
N ARG A 39 4.89 -24.61 2.52
CA ARG A 39 5.06 -24.54 1.07
C ARG A 39 3.80 -25.00 0.36
N LEU A 40 3.53 -24.34 -0.76
CA LEU A 40 2.56 -24.80 -1.73
C LEU A 40 3.03 -26.12 -2.35
N GLU A 41 2.11 -27.02 -2.57
CA GLU A 41 2.36 -28.30 -3.23
C GLU A 41 1.73 -28.28 -4.62
N TRP A 42 2.50 -28.71 -5.63
CA TRP A 42 1.95 -29.01 -6.94
C TRP A 42 1.03 -30.23 -6.83
N ILE A 43 -0.25 -30.04 -7.06
CA ILE A 43 -1.24 -31.12 -7.06
C ILE A 43 -2.10 -31.02 -8.33
N ASP A 44 -1.91 -31.93 -9.27
CA ASP A 44 -2.83 -32.12 -10.38
C ASP A 44 -3.61 -33.43 -10.22
N PRO A 45 -4.92 -33.36 -9.97
CA PRO A 45 -5.73 -34.56 -9.74
C PRO A 45 -5.79 -35.51 -10.97
N LEU A 46 -5.42 -35.01 -12.14
CA LEU A 46 -5.36 -35.81 -13.39
C LEU A 46 -3.92 -36.23 -13.75
N ASN A 47 -2.93 -35.98 -12.89
CA ASN A 47 -1.51 -36.28 -13.07
C ASN A 47 -0.92 -35.75 -14.39
N ARG A 48 -1.42 -34.62 -14.90
CA ARG A 48 -0.81 -33.91 -16.04
C ARG A 48 0.53 -33.33 -15.62
N GLN A 49 1.39 -33.11 -16.56
CA GLN A 49 2.68 -32.45 -16.33
C GLN A 49 2.69 -31.10 -17.05
N PRO A 50 3.24 -30.07 -16.47
CA PRO A 50 3.34 -28.77 -17.13
C PRO A 50 4.37 -28.84 -18.26
N THR A 51 4.23 -27.97 -19.25
CA THR A 51 5.15 -27.80 -20.34
C THR A 51 6.53 -27.44 -19.82
N SER A 52 7.57 -28.21 -20.18
CA SER A 52 8.97 -27.89 -19.91
C SER A 52 9.49 -26.82 -20.88
N PHE A 53 10.60 -26.18 -20.54
CA PHE A 53 11.22 -25.20 -21.42
C PHE A 53 11.59 -25.80 -22.79
N GLN A 54 12.15 -27.00 -22.80
CA GLN A 54 12.48 -27.70 -24.04
C GLN A 54 11.25 -27.94 -24.93
N GLN A 55 10.11 -28.31 -24.34
CA GLN A 55 8.86 -28.50 -25.09
C GLN A 55 8.33 -27.17 -25.62
N PHE A 56 8.42 -26.11 -24.80
CA PHE A 56 8.07 -24.75 -25.20
C PHE A 56 8.93 -24.30 -26.39
N GLN A 57 10.26 -24.38 -26.31
CA GLN A 57 11.16 -24.04 -27.40
C GLN A 57 10.83 -24.81 -28.69
N ALA A 58 10.57 -26.11 -28.56
CA ALA A 58 10.22 -26.95 -29.72
C ALA A 58 8.89 -26.57 -30.38
N SER A 59 7.99 -25.93 -29.67
CA SER A 59 6.70 -25.43 -30.16
C SER A 59 6.81 -24.06 -30.84
N GLN A 60 7.90 -23.30 -30.56
CA GLN A 60 8.08 -21.98 -31.14
C GLN A 60 8.46 -22.06 -32.61
N LEU A 61 7.88 -21.21 -33.42
CA LEU A 61 8.34 -21.00 -34.80
C LEU A 61 9.73 -20.35 -34.77
N PRO A 62 10.57 -20.64 -35.80
CA PRO A 62 11.85 -19.96 -35.90
C PRO A 62 11.69 -18.44 -35.77
N SER A 63 12.50 -17.83 -34.92
CA SER A 63 12.43 -16.39 -34.66
C SER A 63 12.50 -15.58 -35.97
N ALA A 64 11.46 -14.85 -36.27
CA ALA A 64 11.47 -13.91 -37.38
C ALA A 64 12.22 -12.65 -36.95
N PRO A 65 12.82 -11.89 -37.87
CA PRO A 65 13.45 -10.62 -37.54
C PRO A 65 12.46 -9.69 -36.80
N LEU A 66 12.93 -9.08 -35.73
CA LEU A 66 12.15 -8.12 -34.93
C LEU A 66 11.56 -7.02 -35.83
N ARG A 67 10.27 -6.77 -35.66
CA ARG A 67 9.56 -5.62 -36.24
C ARG A 67 8.72 -4.98 -35.16
N VAL A 68 9.14 -3.83 -34.71
CA VAL A 68 8.44 -2.98 -33.73
C VAL A 68 7.96 -1.73 -34.44
N ARG A 69 6.69 -1.43 -34.29
CA ARG A 69 6.09 -0.23 -34.85
C ARG A 69 5.16 0.45 -33.85
N THR A 70 5.52 1.62 -33.40
CA THR A 70 4.58 2.51 -32.71
C THR A 70 3.55 3.00 -33.74
N ILE A 71 2.30 2.64 -33.55
CA ILE A 71 1.20 3.01 -34.45
C ILE A 71 0.54 4.31 -34.02
N GLN A 72 0.44 4.54 -32.72
CA GLN A 72 -0.21 5.72 -32.19
C GLN A 72 0.32 6.05 -30.78
N ARG A 73 0.36 7.34 -30.47
CA ARG A 73 0.58 7.86 -29.13
C ARG A 73 -0.55 8.81 -28.81
N PHE A 74 -1.28 8.49 -27.76
CA PHE A 74 -2.37 9.32 -27.26
C PHE A 74 -1.88 10.03 -26.00
N SER A 75 -2.27 11.29 -25.86
CA SER A 75 -2.04 12.05 -24.64
C SER A 75 -3.32 12.70 -24.20
N PRO A 76 -3.59 12.81 -22.90
CA PRO A 76 -4.72 13.55 -22.38
C PRO A 76 -4.75 14.97 -22.97
N LYS A 77 -5.94 15.47 -23.31
CA LYS A 77 -6.07 16.88 -23.70
C LYS A 77 -5.51 17.75 -22.57
N PRO A 78 -4.69 18.78 -22.84
CA PRO A 78 -4.20 19.65 -21.79
C PRO A 78 -5.41 20.31 -21.11
N LEU A 79 -5.84 19.80 -19.97
CA LEU A 79 -6.46 20.62 -18.96
C LEU A 79 -5.42 21.68 -18.61
N GLN A 80 -5.83 22.94 -18.43
CA GLN A 80 -4.94 24.11 -18.25
C GLN A 80 -4.05 24.05 -16.98
N ILE A 81 -3.71 22.87 -16.52
CA ILE A 81 -2.82 22.60 -15.39
C ILE A 81 -1.65 21.79 -15.96
N PRO A 82 -0.40 22.26 -15.83
CA PRO A 82 0.77 21.50 -16.26
C PRO A 82 0.85 20.20 -15.43
N LYS A 83 0.59 19.04 -16.04
CA LYS A 83 0.94 17.75 -15.44
C LYS A 83 2.46 17.62 -15.39
N THR A 84 3.02 17.35 -14.25
CA THR A 84 4.46 17.35 -13.99
C THR A 84 5.19 16.11 -14.49
N LYS A 85 4.49 15.05 -14.92
CA LYS A 85 5.03 13.90 -15.66
C LYS A 85 3.91 13.26 -16.48
N ASP A 86 4.21 12.93 -17.75
CA ASP A 86 3.36 12.04 -18.54
C ASP A 86 3.53 10.63 -17.98
N LEU A 87 2.49 10.04 -17.34
CA LEU A 87 2.47 8.65 -16.94
C LEU A 87 2.28 7.79 -18.19
N LEU A 88 3.38 7.37 -18.80
CA LEU A 88 3.34 6.61 -20.04
C LEU A 88 3.03 5.14 -19.75
N VAL A 89 1.99 4.61 -20.40
CA VAL A 89 1.68 3.17 -20.46
C VAL A 89 1.92 2.69 -21.89
N ALA A 90 2.65 1.59 -22.03
CA ALA A 90 2.82 0.92 -23.32
C ALA A 90 1.81 -0.22 -23.47
N VAL A 91 1.03 -0.21 -24.55
CA VAL A 91 0.19 -1.33 -24.95
C VAL A 91 0.89 -2.02 -26.12
N ILE A 92 1.48 -3.19 -25.85
CA ILE A 92 2.26 -3.94 -26.84
C ILE A 92 1.37 -5.07 -27.35
N ILE A 93 1.14 -5.10 -28.66
CA ILE A 93 0.13 -5.95 -29.27
C ILE A 93 0.78 -6.85 -30.34
N ASN A 94 0.50 -8.13 -30.27
CA ASN A 94 0.84 -9.06 -31.35
C ASN A 94 0.21 -8.59 -32.67
N THR A 95 1.02 -8.46 -33.72
CA THR A 95 0.59 -7.90 -35.00
C THR A 95 -0.50 -8.74 -35.70
N ASP A 96 -0.47 -10.06 -35.56
CA ASP A 96 -1.42 -10.95 -36.21
C ASP A 96 -2.80 -10.88 -35.54
N LEU A 97 -2.84 -10.65 -34.23
CA LEU A 97 -4.06 -10.44 -33.45
C LEU A 97 -4.67 -9.05 -33.70
N TYR A 98 -3.82 -8.02 -33.83
CA TYR A 98 -4.23 -6.60 -33.86
C TYR A 98 -5.32 -6.31 -34.90
N ALA A 99 -5.22 -6.88 -36.11
CA ALA A 99 -6.19 -6.61 -37.18
C ALA A 99 -7.63 -6.99 -36.79
N GLN A 100 -7.79 -7.93 -35.86
CA GLN A 100 -9.08 -8.42 -35.41
C GLN A 100 -9.62 -7.64 -34.18
N ILE A 101 -8.72 -7.09 -33.36
CA ILE A 101 -9.09 -6.43 -32.07
C ILE A 101 -8.85 -4.91 -32.05
N GLN A 102 -8.48 -4.30 -33.19
CA GLN A 102 -8.09 -2.89 -33.25
C GLN A 102 -9.09 -1.96 -32.59
N ALA A 103 -10.38 -2.11 -32.84
CA ALA A 103 -11.42 -1.22 -32.26
C ALA A 103 -11.44 -1.31 -30.71
N SER A 104 -11.23 -2.49 -30.16
CA SER A 104 -11.16 -2.71 -28.69
C SER A 104 -9.90 -2.08 -28.09
N ILE A 105 -8.77 -2.19 -28.77
CA ILE A 105 -7.50 -1.57 -28.36
C ILE A 105 -7.58 -0.04 -28.44
N ASP A 106 -8.23 0.50 -29.47
CA ASP A 106 -8.41 1.95 -29.63
C ASP A 106 -9.33 2.50 -28.53
N GLN A 107 -10.43 1.78 -28.19
CA GLN A 107 -11.28 2.14 -27.05
C GLN A 107 -10.51 2.07 -25.73
N TYR A 108 -9.77 1.02 -25.48
CA TYR A 108 -8.96 0.88 -24.28
C TYR A 108 -7.94 2.01 -24.13
N ALA A 109 -7.32 2.45 -25.23
CA ALA A 109 -6.42 3.60 -25.18
C ALA A 109 -7.15 4.92 -24.80
N LEU A 110 -8.41 5.08 -25.23
CA LEU A 110 -9.23 6.23 -24.81
C LEU A 110 -9.59 6.15 -23.32
N ASP A 111 -9.92 4.96 -22.83
CA ASP A 111 -10.21 4.72 -21.42
C ASP A 111 -8.99 5.06 -20.53
N LEU A 112 -7.79 4.66 -20.91
CA LEU A 112 -6.56 5.01 -20.21
C LEU A 112 -6.26 6.51 -20.24
N ILE A 113 -6.60 7.21 -21.34
CA ILE A 113 -6.47 8.67 -21.43
C ILE A 113 -7.43 9.36 -20.45
N ASP A 114 -8.64 8.86 -20.34
CA ASP A 114 -9.65 9.40 -19.42
C ASP A 114 -9.19 9.19 -17.95
N ASP A 115 -8.49 8.10 -17.65
CA ASP A 115 -7.82 7.86 -16.37
C ASP A 115 -6.54 8.71 -16.19
N GLY A 116 -6.13 9.41 -17.23
CA GLY A 116 -5.02 10.37 -17.17
C GLY A 116 -3.66 9.86 -17.62
N TYR A 117 -3.57 8.67 -18.17
CA TYR A 117 -2.34 8.13 -18.73
C TYR A 117 -2.03 8.71 -20.12
N THR A 118 -0.75 8.77 -20.47
CA THR A 118 -0.31 8.83 -21.87
C THR A 118 -0.14 7.41 -22.37
N VAL A 119 -0.64 7.09 -23.55
CA VAL A 119 -0.66 5.72 -24.08
C VAL A 119 0.14 5.62 -25.36
N GLU A 120 1.04 4.65 -25.44
CA GLU A 120 1.74 4.28 -26.67
C GLU A 120 1.30 2.87 -27.12
N GLN A 121 0.64 2.80 -28.26
CA GLN A 121 0.28 1.53 -28.88
C GLN A 121 1.42 1.05 -29.80
N ILE A 122 1.88 -0.19 -29.56
CA ILE A 122 3.05 -0.76 -30.22
C ILE A 122 2.69 -2.10 -30.83
N LEU A 123 2.80 -2.23 -32.15
CA LEU A 123 2.71 -3.51 -32.82
C LEU A 123 4.04 -4.24 -32.74
N TRP A 124 3.96 -5.52 -32.42
CA TRP A 124 5.09 -6.41 -32.23
C TRP A 124 4.99 -7.66 -33.09
N SER A 125 6.06 -8.00 -33.80
CA SER A 125 6.22 -9.30 -34.45
C SER A 125 7.69 -9.72 -34.56
N GLY A 126 7.96 -11.01 -34.39
CA GLY A 126 9.33 -11.53 -34.32
C GLY A 126 10.07 -11.09 -33.07
N GLY A 127 11.40 -11.17 -33.07
CA GLY A 127 12.23 -10.87 -31.93
C GLY A 127 12.14 -11.91 -30.81
N ASP A 128 12.79 -11.64 -29.70
CA ASP A 128 12.85 -12.50 -28.51
C ASP A 128 12.54 -11.72 -27.22
N TYR A 129 12.71 -12.38 -26.08
CA TYR A 129 12.43 -11.78 -24.76
C TYR A 129 13.44 -10.65 -24.41
N GLU A 130 14.68 -10.71 -24.90
CA GLU A 130 15.68 -9.67 -24.70
C GLU A 130 15.29 -8.40 -25.47
N ASP A 131 14.85 -8.55 -26.73
CA ASP A 131 14.34 -7.46 -27.56
C ASP A 131 13.13 -6.76 -26.89
N LEU A 132 12.24 -7.54 -26.25
CA LEU A 132 11.07 -6.99 -25.55
C LEU A 132 11.50 -6.19 -24.32
N ARG A 133 12.39 -6.73 -23.47
CA ARG A 133 12.94 -6.03 -22.31
C ARG A 133 13.69 -4.75 -22.72
N ASP A 134 14.52 -4.82 -23.73
CA ASP A 134 15.24 -3.65 -24.26
C ASP A 134 14.30 -2.56 -24.77
N THR A 135 13.19 -2.96 -25.40
CA THR A 135 12.14 -2.04 -25.84
C THR A 135 11.44 -1.36 -24.67
N LEU A 136 11.14 -2.07 -23.60
CA LEU A 136 10.56 -1.49 -22.37
C LEU A 136 11.56 -0.60 -21.65
N ARG A 137 12.81 -1.07 -21.48
CA ARG A 137 13.89 -0.33 -20.83
C ARG A 137 14.18 0.98 -21.54
N HIS A 138 14.22 0.98 -22.88
CA HIS A 138 14.43 2.21 -23.65
C HIS A 138 13.31 3.24 -23.38
N ARG A 139 12.05 2.81 -23.29
CA ARG A 139 10.92 3.71 -23.01
C ARG A 139 10.90 4.19 -21.58
N TRP A 140 11.29 3.34 -20.62
CA TRP A 140 11.44 3.75 -19.24
C TRP A 140 12.47 4.88 -19.12
N ILE A 141 13.67 4.71 -19.69
CA ILE A 141 14.74 5.72 -19.63
C ILE A 141 14.38 6.99 -20.40
N SER A 142 13.83 6.86 -21.62
CA SER A 142 13.66 8.01 -22.53
C SER A 142 12.33 8.74 -22.36
N SER A 143 11.30 8.09 -21.85
CA SER A 143 9.92 8.59 -21.89
C SER A 143 9.16 8.42 -20.58
N GLY A 144 9.79 7.86 -19.52
CA GLY A 144 9.17 7.68 -18.23
C GLY A 144 8.03 6.66 -18.22
N LEU A 145 8.24 5.52 -18.89
CA LEU A 145 7.30 4.39 -18.87
C LEU A 145 7.05 3.95 -17.43
N VAL A 146 5.77 3.84 -17.03
CA VAL A 146 5.37 3.37 -15.70
C VAL A 146 4.82 1.94 -15.70
N GLY A 147 4.37 1.46 -16.86
CA GLY A 147 3.88 0.10 -16.99
C GLY A 147 3.58 -0.32 -18.43
N ALA A 148 3.37 -1.62 -18.62
CA ALA A 148 3.04 -2.20 -19.92
C ALA A 148 1.94 -3.25 -19.83
N LEU A 149 1.05 -3.26 -20.83
CA LEU A 149 0.10 -4.35 -21.08
C LEU A 149 0.54 -5.11 -22.34
N LEU A 150 0.79 -6.40 -22.17
CA LEU A 150 1.21 -7.31 -23.23
C LEU A 150 -0.01 -8.09 -23.75
N VAL A 151 -0.36 -7.90 -25.04
CA VAL A 151 -1.60 -8.45 -25.64
C VAL A 151 -1.31 -9.43 -26.75
N GLY A 152 -1.79 -10.67 -26.60
CA GLY A 152 -1.58 -11.78 -27.51
C GLY A 152 -0.23 -12.48 -27.31
N ASP A 153 0.16 -13.31 -28.27
CA ASP A 153 1.41 -14.04 -28.24
C ASP A 153 2.61 -13.09 -28.41
N LEU A 154 3.30 -12.84 -27.32
CA LEU A 154 4.50 -12.01 -27.23
C LEU A 154 5.63 -12.81 -26.59
N PRO A 155 6.90 -12.39 -26.74
CA PRO A 155 8.02 -13.11 -26.17
C PRO A 155 7.86 -13.42 -24.68
N VAL A 156 8.36 -14.60 -24.28
CA VAL A 156 8.30 -15.12 -22.92
C VAL A 156 9.71 -15.39 -22.42
N ALA A 157 10.12 -14.74 -21.35
CA ALA A 157 11.34 -15.09 -20.63
C ALA A 157 11.09 -16.30 -19.74
N TRP A 158 12.09 -17.16 -19.62
CA TRP A 158 12.05 -18.32 -18.75
C TRP A 158 13.18 -18.28 -17.74
N CYS A 159 12.91 -18.81 -16.57
CA CYS A 159 13.86 -18.88 -15.47
C CYS A 159 13.91 -20.31 -14.95
N GLU A 160 15.10 -20.71 -14.46
CA GLU A 160 15.25 -21.92 -13.67
C GLU A 160 15.71 -21.56 -12.24
N LEU A 161 15.14 -22.26 -11.27
CA LEU A 161 15.52 -22.15 -9.89
C LEU A 161 15.63 -23.54 -9.26
N ASN A 162 16.56 -23.68 -8.33
CA ASN A 162 16.75 -24.89 -7.52
C ASN A 162 16.80 -24.54 -6.04
N VAL A 163 15.73 -23.92 -5.54
CA VAL A 163 15.63 -23.51 -4.13
C VAL A 163 14.99 -24.62 -3.29
N TRP A 164 13.87 -25.15 -3.75
CA TRP A 164 13.15 -26.24 -3.08
C TRP A 164 13.27 -27.54 -3.85
N ASP A 165 12.86 -27.49 -5.09
CA ASP A 165 13.01 -28.51 -6.11
C ASP A 165 13.40 -27.79 -7.40
N PRO A 166 14.07 -28.47 -8.37
CA PRO A 166 14.36 -27.86 -9.66
C PRO A 166 13.08 -27.52 -10.40
N GLU A 167 12.90 -26.26 -10.77
CA GLU A 167 11.74 -25.77 -11.53
C GLU A 167 12.17 -24.88 -12.70
N GLU A 168 11.51 -25.08 -13.87
CA GLU A 168 11.60 -24.23 -15.07
C GLU A 168 10.25 -23.52 -15.26
N PHE A 169 10.24 -22.21 -15.38
CA PHE A 169 8.99 -21.43 -15.43
C PHE A 169 9.13 -20.12 -16.19
N PRO A 170 8.03 -19.63 -16.82
CA PRO A 170 7.98 -18.28 -17.39
C PRO A 170 8.03 -17.22 -16.30
N ILE A 171 8.75 -16.12 -16.57
CA ILE A 171 9.01 -15.06 -15.59
C ILE A 171 8.73 -13.68 -16.18
N ASP A 172 7.62 -13.02 -15.75
CA ASP A 172 7.31 -11.66 -16.18
C ASP A 172 8.05 -10.60 -15.36
N TYR A 173 8.60 -10.95 -14.20
CA TYR A 173 9.47 -10.08 -13.41
C TYR A 173 10.69 -9.58 -14.21
N TYR A 174 11.18 -10.37 -15.15
CA TYR A 174 12.22 -10.00 -16.10
C TYR A 174 11.90 -8.74 -16.92
N PHE A 175 10.61 -8.52 -17.21
CA PHE A 175 10.12 -7.36 -17.94
C PHE A 175 9.75 -6.18 -17.02
N MET A 176 9.64 -6.42 -15.72
CA MET A 176 9.34 -5.39 -14.73
C MET A 176 10.61 -4.74 -14.20
N GLU A 177 11.64 -5.54 -13.99
CA GLU A 177 12.96 -5.13 -13.51
C GLU A 177 13.85 -4.82 -14.73
N LEU A 178 14.24 -3.56 -14.91
CA LEU A 178 14.84 -3.07 -16.16
C LEU A 178 16.29 -2.59 -16.02
N ASP A 179 16.82 -2.37 -14.82
CA ASP A 179 18.16 -1.81 -14.64
C ASP A 179 19.15 -2.73 -13.92
N GLY A 180 18.71 -3.83 -13.33
CA GLY A 180 19.55 -4.89 -12.84
C GLY A 180 20.09 -5.80 -13.96
N THR A 181 20.87 -6.78 -13.55
CA THR A 181 21.54 -7.71 -14.46
C THR A 181 21.05 -9.13 -14.22
N TRP A 182 20.36 -9.67 -15.20
CA TRP A 182 19.97 -11.06 -15.28
C TRP A 182 21.09 -11.91 -15.89
N SER A 183 21.26 -13.13 -15.43
CA SER A 183 22.28 -14.07 -15.90
C SER A 183 21.67 -15.37 -16.42
N ASP A 184 22.26 -15.85 -17.50
CA ASP A 184 22.14 -17.21 -18.05
C ASP A 184 23.61 -17.68 -18.17
N SER A 185 24.10 -18.44 -17.18
CA SER A 185 25.53 -18.71 -17.03
C SER A 185 26.02 -19.87 -17.85
N ASP A 186 25.13 -20.79 -18.24
CA ASP A 186 25.44 -21.95 -19.06
C ASP A 186 24.93 -21.83 -20.51
N PHE A 187 24.25 -20.71 -20.82
CA PHE A 187 23.76 -20.34 -22.15
C PHE A 187 22.72 -21.31 -22.74
N ASP A 188 21.86 -21.85 -21.90
CA ASP A 188 20.78 -22.72 -22.32
C ASP A 188 19.46 -22.01 -22.64
N GLY A 189 19.37 -20.72 -22.32
CA GLY A 189 18.21 -19.84 -22.53
C GLY A 189 17.29 -19.73 -21.34
N LEU A 190 17.70 -20.26 -20.17
CA LEU A 190 17.02 -20.10 -18.89
C LEU A 190 17.78 -19.08 -18.05
N LEU A 191 17.05 -18.17 -17.44
CA LEU A 191 17.63 -17.18 -16.50
C LEU A 191 17.82 -17.83 -15.13
N GLU A 192 19.03 -17.72 -14.56
CA GLU A 192 19.38 -18.37 -13.28
C GLU A 192 19.47 -17.41 -12.11
N GLY A 193 19.61 -16.13 -12.35
CA GLY A 193 19.85 -15.17 -11.27
C GLY A 193 19.69 -13.71 -11.67
N LEU A 194 19.47 -12.89 -10.66
CA LEU A 194 19.37 -11.44 -10.75
C LEU A 194 20.34 -10.78 -9.78
N SER A 195 21.05 -9.78 -10.24
CA SER A 195 21.91 -8.92 -9.43
C SER A 195 21.68 -7.46 -9.74
N ALA A 196 21.98 -6.57 -8.79
CA ALA A 196 21.75 -5.13 -8.92
C ALA A 196 22.40 -4.48 -10.15
N GLY A 197 23.49 -5.04 -10.68
CA GLY A 197 24.15 -4.49 -11.86
C GLY A 197 24.53 -3.01 -11.69
N SER A 198 23.93 -2.15 -12.52
CA SER A 198 24.11 -0.71 -12.44
C SER A 198 22.95 0.02 -11.72
N GLY A 199 21.91 -0.71 -11.37
CA GLY A 199 20.71 -0.25 -10.68
C GLY A 199 20.49 -0.98 -9.35
N ASP A 200 19.29 -1.51 -9.17
CA ASP A 200 18.95 -2.36 -8.04
C ASP A 200 18.32 -3.69 -8.52
N VAL A 201 17.54 -4.36 -7.72
CA VAL A 201 16.81 -5.58 -8.12
C VAL A 201 15.30 -5.40 -7.98
N GLY A 202 14.84 -4.18 -7.75
CA GLY A 202 13.42 -3.84 -7.69
C GLY A 202 12.82 -3.56 -9.08
N PRO A 203 11.49 -3.61 -9.23
CA PRO A 203 10.86 -3.36 -10.52
C PRO A 203 10.73 -1.87 -10.83
N GLU A 204 11.08 -1.43 -12.04
CA GLU A 204 10.88 -0.05 -12.53
C GLU A 204 9.47 0.18 -13.01
N ILE A 205 8.83 -0.85 -13.54
CA ILE A 205 7.49 -0.79 -14.13
C ILE A 205 6.64 -1.98 -13.66
N TRP A 206 5.34 -1.85 -13.76
CA TRP A 206 4.46 -3.03 -13.69
C TRP A 206 4.20 -3.59 -15.10
N VAL A 207 3.91 -4.90 -15.18
CA VAL A 207 3.55 -5.59 -16.41
C VAL A 207 2.29 -6.40 -16.19
N GLY A 208 1.32 -6.28 -17.10
CA GLY A 208 0.14 -7.15 -17.21
C GLY A 208 0.12 -7.91 -18.52
N ARG A 209 -0.54 -9.07 -18.53
CA ARG A 209 -0.57 -9.95 -19.70
C ARG A 209 -1.99 -10.39 -20.06
N LEU A 210 -2.32 -10.32 -21.35
CA LEU A 210 -3.54 -10.85 -21.92
C LEU A 210 -3.18 -11.86 -23.01
N ALA A 211 -3.01 -13.13 -22.64
CA ALA A 211 -2.60 -14.22 -23.51
C ALA A 211 -3.74 -15.25 -23.64
N ALA A 212 -4.62 -15.09 -24.62
CA ALA A 212 -5.77 -15.98 -24.84
C ALA A 212 -5.54 -17.08 -25.87
N SER A 213 -4.41 -17.11 -26.57
CA SER A 213 -4.08 -18.11 -27.60
C SER A 213 -4.01 -19.54 -27.06
N SER A 214 -3.66 -19.69 -25.77
CA SER A 214 -3.65 -20.98 -25.06
C SER A 214 -5.06 -21.53 -24.76
N LEU A 215 -6.12 -20.70 -24.86
CA LEU A 215 -7.50 -21.05 -24.50
C LEU A 215 -8.26 -21.65 -25.68
N VAL A 216 -8.07 -22.94 -25.89
CA VAL A 216 -8.63 -23.64 -27.07
C VAL A 216 -10.14 -23.87 -27.01
N TRP A 217 -10.82 -23.55 -25.92
CA TRP A 217 -12.29 -23.61 -25.81
C TRP A 217 -12.96 -22.33 -26.33
N GLY A 218 -12.18 -21.29 -26.66
CA GLY A 218 -12.65 -20.02 -27.21
C GLY A 218 -11.88 -19.60 -28.46
N ASN A 219 -12.30 -18.51 -29.06
CA ASN A 219 -11.55 -17.83 -30.11
C ASN A 219 -10.75 -16.67 -29.50
N GLU A 220 -9.45 -16.66 -29.71
CA GLU A 220 -8.54 -15.68 -29.10
C GLU A 220 -9.02 -14.22 -29.28
N ALA A 221 -9.28 -13.83 -30.55
CA ALA A 221 -9.71 -12.47 -30.83
C ALA A 221 -11.04 -12.11 -30.13
N GLN A 222 -12.01 -13.05 -30.11
CA GLN A 222 -13.28 -12.85 -29.44
C GLN A 222 -13.12 -12.76 -27.93
N LEU A 223 -12.30 -13.59 -27.32
CA LEU A 223 -12.00 -13.55 -25.88
C LEU A 223 -11.38 -12.20 -25.49
N VAL A 224 -10.41 -11.73 -26.27
CA VAL A 224 -9.75 -10.43 -26.02
C VAL A 224 -10.70 -9.25 -26.25
N GLN A 225 -11.54 -9.28 -27.29
CA GLN A 225 -12.57 -8.28 -27.51
C GLN A 225 -13.58 -8.21 -26.35
N ASN A 226 -14.04 -9.39 -25.88
CA ASN A 226 -14.95 -9.47 -24.74
C ASN A 226 -14.27 -8.95 -23.44
N TYR A 227 -13.01 -9.29 -23.23
CA TYR A 227 -12.23 -8.76 -22.12
C TYR A 227 -12.19 -7.23 -22.12
N PHE A 228 -11.84 -6.58 -23.22
CA PHE A 228 -11.81 -5.12 -23.30
C PHE A 228 -13.21 -4.49 -23.19
N THR A 229 -14.25 -5.17 -23.62
CA THR A 229 -15.63 -4.72 -23.39
C THR A 229 -15.96 -4.70 -21.89
N LYS A 230 -15.61 -5.75 -21.14
CA LYS A 230 -15.78 -5.80 -19.68
C LYS A 230 -14.93 -4.73 -18.98
N ASN A 231 -13.70 -4.55 -19.40
CA ASN A 231 -12.77 -3.55 -18.88
C ASN A 231 -13.35 -2.13 -19.04
N HIS A 232 -13.82 -1.80 -20.24
CA HIS A 232 -14.52 -0.53 -20.51
C HIS A 232 -15.76 -0.37 -19.63
N ASN A 233 -16.62 -1.40 -19.56
CA ASN A 233 -17.83 -1.38 -18.75
C ASN A 233 -17.55 -1.16 -17.26
N TYR A 234 -16.46 -1.72 -16.73
CA TYR A 234 -16.03 -1.47 -15.36
C TYR A 234 -15.62 -0.01 -15.15
N ARG A 235 -14.81 0.57 -16.04
CA ARG A 235 -14.34 1.95 -15.95
C ARG A 235 -15.47 2.97 -15.99
N ILE A 236 -16.49 2.73 -16.82
CA ILE A 236 -17.67 3.61 -16.90
C ILE A 236 -18.76 3.25 -15.86
N GLY A 237 -18.52 2.29 -14.98
CA GLY A 237 -19.45 1.86 -13.94
C GLY A 237 -20.65 1.04 -14.42
N SER A 238 -20.68 0.59 -15.68
CA SER A 238 -21.74 -0.29 -16.21
C SER A 238 -21.58 -1.74 -15.76
N LEU A 239 -20.34 -2.17 -15.43
CA LEU A 239 -20.02 -3.40 -14.73
C LEU A 239 -19.52 -3.03 -13.34
N SER A 240 -20.27 -3.39 -12.32
CA SER A 240 -19.88 -3.18 -10.92
C SER A 240 -20.40 -4.30 -10.04
N LEU A 241 -19.65 -4.67 -9.04
CA LEU A 241 -20.03 -5.60 -7.98
C LEU A 241 -19.96 -4.90 -6.63
N PRO A 242 -20.62 -5.42 -5.58
CA PRO A 242 -20.47 -4.88 -4.25
C PRO A 242 -19.01 -4.79 -3.87
N HIS A 243 -18.59 -3.68 -3.26
CA HIS A 243 -17.23 -3.48 -2.80
C HIS A 243 -16.96 -4.33 -1.55
N ARG A 244 -16.84 -5.63 -1.75
CA ARG A 244 -16.57 -6.63 -0.72
C ARG A 244 -15.62 -7.70 -1.24
N ALA A 245 -14.92 -8.36 -0.33
CA ALA A 245 -13.93 -9.38 -0.65
C ALA A 245 -14.25 -10.73 -0.01
N LEU A 246 -13.72 -11.78 -0.62
CA LEU A 246 -13.68 -13.14 -0.07
C LEU A 246 -12.23 -13.51 0.23
N SER A 247 -11.95 -13.91 1.46
CA SER A 247 -10.76 -14.66 1.87
C SER A 247 -11.14 -16.13 2.03
N PHE A 248 -10.67 -17.00 1.13
CA PHE A 248 -10.92 -18.43 1.15
C PHE A 248 -9.59 -19.16 1.31
N VAL A 249 -9.30 -19.62 2.53
CA VAL A 249 -7.97 -20.08 2.93
C VAL A 249 -8.03 -21.53 3.41
N ASP A 250 -7.39 -22.41 2.63
CA ASP A 250 -7.27 -23.84 2.97
C ASP A 250 -6.57 -24.06 4.32
N ASP A 251 -6.85 -25.15 4.99
CA ASP A 251 -6.43 -25.46 6.36
C ASP A 251 -4.90 -25.41 6.56
N ASP A 252 -4.13 -25.58 5.50
CA ASP A 252 -2.66 -25.44 5.54
C ASP A 252 -2.19 -24.02 5.89
N TRP A 253 -3.05 -23.01 5.71
CA TRP A 253 -2.76 -21.59 5.94
C TRP A 253 -3.90 -20.87 6.69
N ASP A 254 -4.73 -21.57 7.46
CA ASP A 254 -5.87 -21.03 8.20
C ASP A 254 -5.51 -19.79 9.04
N TYR A 255 -4.28 -19.73 9.52
CA TYR A 255 -3.72 -18.61 10.28
C TYR A 255 -3.51 -17.31 9.45
N PHE A 256 -3.68 -17.34 8.14
CA PHE A 256 -3.69 -16.12 7.31
C PHE A 256 -4.96 -15.29 7.51
N GLY A 257 -6.05 -15.92 7.98
CA GLY A 257 -7.29 -15.24 8.31
C GLY A 257 -7.89 -14.51 7.10
N ASP A 258 -8.04 -13.20 7.21
CA ASP A 258 -8.54 -12.34 6.13
C ASP A 258 -7.49 -11.98 5.07
N CYS A 259 -6.25 -12.46 5.19
CA CYS A 259 -5.15 -12.16 4.27
C CYS A 259 -4.89 -10.65 4.10
N ASP A 260 -5.05 -9.87 5.17
CA ASP A 260 -4.92 -8.40 5.15
C ASP A 260 -5.88 -7.67 4.17
N LEU A 261 -6.94 -8.33 3.71
CA LEU A 261 -7.96 -7.72 2.84
C LEU A 261 -8.70 -6.56 3.50
N ASN A 262 -8.79 -6.54 4.82
CA ASN A 262 -9.39 -5.46 5.61
C ASN A 262 -8.73 -4.08 5.37
N TYR A 263 -7.50 -4.03 4.86
CA TYR A 263 -6.85 -2.78 4.45
C TYR A 263 -7.40 -2.20 3.13
N ALA A 264 -8.11 -3.00 2.35
CA ALA A 264 -8.69 -2.59 1.07
C ALA A 264 -10.23 -2.65 1.08
N TYR A 265 -10.84 -3.48 1.93
CA TYR A 265 -12.27 -3.75 1.94
C TYR A 265 -12.85 -3.71 3.35
N GLY A 266 -13.91 -2.93 3.54
CA GLY A 266 -14.65 -2.89 4.82
C GLY A 266 -15.57 -4.10 5.04
N ASP A 267 -15.86 -4.90 3.99
CA ASP A 267 -16.66 -6.11 4.05
C ASP A 267 -15.83 -7.29 3.51
N VAL A 268 -15.32 -8.12 4.41
CA VAL A 268 -14.52 -9.30 4.08
C VAL A 268 -15.16 -10.55 4.61
N THR A 269 -15.61 -11.44 3.72
CA THR A 269 -16.03 -12.79 4.08
C THR A 269 -14.80 -13.67 4.26
N VAL A 270 -14.56 -14.20 5.47
CA VAL A 270 -13.42 -15.05 5.79
C VAL A 270 -13.88 -16.49 5.96
N ILE A 271 -13.28 -17.43 5.21
CA ILE A 271 -13.54 -18.87 5.29
C ILE A 271 -12.20 -19.59 5.49
N THR A 272 -11.99 -20.13 6.70
CA THR A 272 -10.78 -20.83 7.13
C THR A 272 -11.06 -22.15 7.81
N ASP A 273 -12.35 -22.49 8.07
CA ASP A 273 -12.72 -23.77 8.71
C ASP A 273 -12.47 -24.93 7.73
N VAL A 274 -11.72 -25.93 8.18
CA VAL A 274 -11.35 -27.13 7.41
C VAL A 274 -12.54 -27.87 6.78
N ASN A 275 -13.74 -27.77 7.37
CA ASN A 275 -14.93 -28.38 6.82
C ASN A 275 -15.63 -27.51 5.77
N GLU A 276 -15.27 -26.22 5.71
CA GLU A 276 -15.82 -25.25 4.76
C GLU A 276 -14.85 -24.95 3.62
N THR A 277 -13.54 -25.10 3.83
CA THR A 277 -12.52 -24.90 2.78
C THR A 277 -12.42 -26.10 1.84
N ILE A 278 -13.53 -26.38 1.15
CA ILE A 278 -13.69 -27.48 0.22
C ILE A 278 -14.14 -26.99 -1.16
N ALA A 279 -13.82 -27.76 -2.20
CA ALA A 279 -14.11 -27.42 -3.59
C ALA A 279 -15.58 -27.08 -3.87
N THR A 280 -16.51 -27.78 -3.24
CA THR A 280 -17.95 -27.51 -3.40
C THR A 280 -18.33 -26.14 -2.86
N ASN A 281 -17.84 -25.78 -1.69
CA ASN A 281 -18.11 -24.49 -1.09
C ASN A 281 -17.43 -23.35 -1.87
N TYR A 282 -16.17 -23.55 -2.26
CA TYR A 282 -15.48 -22.55 -3.09
C TYR A 282 -16.26 -22.25 -4.39
N LYS A 283 -16.75 -23.28 -5.09
CA LYS A 283 -17.60 -23.09 -6.27
C LYS A 283 -18.90 -22.34 -5.97
N GLN A 284 -19.51 -22.56 -4.79
CA GLN A 284 -20.69 -21.79 -4.37
C GLN A 284 -20.34 -20.34 -4.09
N LYS A 285 -19.21 -20.08 -3.45
CA LYS A 285 -18.73 -18.72 -3.16
C LYS A 285 -18.36 -17.94 -4.42
N LEU A 286 -17.86 -18.61 -5.44
CA LEU A 286 -17.58 -17.97 -6.74
C LEU A 286 -18.83 -17.50 -7.50
N LEU A 287 -20.03 -17.92 -7.10
CA LEU A 287 -21.32 -17.46 -7.64
C LEU A 287 -21.94 -16.31 -6.81
N GLU A 288 -21.31 -15.94 -5.71
CA GLU A 288 -21.70 -14.78 -4.93
C GLU A 288 -20.93 -13.55 -5.48
N ASP A 289 -21.57 -12.40 -5.49
CA ASP A 289 -20.98 -11.17 -6.05
C ASP A 289 -19.88 -10.62 -5.13
N TYR A 290 -18.62 -10.83 -5.49
CA TYR A 290 -17.44 -10.24 -4.84
C TYR A 290 -16.67 -9.35 -5.81
N GLU A 291 -16.19 -8.20 -5.37
CA GLU A 291 -15.24 -7.45 -6.17
C GLU A 291 -13.87 -8.14 -6.20
N TRP A 292 -13.45 -8.71 -5.06
CA TRP A 292 -12.15 -9.38 -4.91
C TRP A 292 -12.27 -10.77 -4.29
N VAL A 293 -11.53 -11.72 -4.82
CA VAL A 293 -11.36 -13.06 -4.22
C VAL A 293 -9.89 -13.32 -3.95
N HIS A 294 -9.52 -13.58 -2.69
CA HIS A 294 -8.24 -14.09 -2.29
C HIS A 294 -8.38 -15.58 -1.95
N LEU A 295 -7.75 -16.42 -2.74
CA LEU A 295 -7.75 -17.87 -2.55
C LEU A 295 -6.38 -18.33 -2.08
N CYS A 296 -6.31 -19.12 -1.00
CA CYS A 296 -5.14 -19.90 -0.63
C CYS A 296 -5.46 -21.38 -0.77
N ALA A 297 -4.81 -22.07 -1.72
CA ALA A 297 -5.03 -23.50 -1.99
C ALA A 297 -3.82 -24.12 -2.66
N HIS A 298 -3.71 -25.45 -2.59
CA HIS A 298 -2.79 -26.18 -3.49
C HIS A 298 -3.32 -26.15 -4.92
N SER A 299 -2.42 -26.28 -5.90
CA SER A 299 -2.84 -26.13 -7.30
C SER A 299 -1.88 -26.79 -8.29
N SER A 300 -2.38 -26.94 -9.49
CA SER A 300 -1.63 -27.10 -10.74
C SER A 300 -1.99 -25.98 -11.71
N CYS A 301 -1.51 -26.04 -12.94
CA CYS A 301 -1.93 -25.11 -13.99
C CYS A 301 -3.44 -25.23 -14.32
N TRP A 302 -4.13 -26.26 -13.86
CA TRP A 302 -5.47 -26.63 -14.33
C TRP A 302 -6.48 -26.93 -13.23
N ALA A 303 -6.08 -26.95 -11.96
CA ALA A 303 -7.00 -27.22 -10.85
C ALA A 303 -6.48 -26.63 -9.54
N HIS A 304 -7.39 -26.10 -8.73
CA HIS A 304 -7.17 -25.89 -7.29
C HIS A 304 -7.55 -27.15 -6.53
N THR A 305 -6.78 -27.53 -5.52
CA THR A 305 -7.02 -28.72 -4.70
C THR A 305 -6.99 -28.34 -3.22
N PHE A 306 -8.03 -28.73 -2.51
CA PHE A 306 -8.21 -28.46 -1.08
C PHE A 306 -7.87 -29.68 -0.26
N LYS A 307 -7.18 -29.49 0.84
CA LYS A 307 -6.86 -30.55 1.79
C LYS A 307 -7.88 -30.62 2.94
N ILE A 308 -7.84 -31.72 3.66
CA ILE A 308 -8.56 -31.89 4.92
C ILE A 308 -7.56 -32.40 5.95
N ASN A 309 -7.53 -31.76 7.13
CA ASN A 309 -6.65 -32.12 8.25
C ASN A 309 -5.15 -32.15 7.86
N TYR A 310 -4.69 -31.20 7.07
CA TYR A 310 -3.29 -30.98 6.70
C TYR A 310 -2.60 -32.11 5.92
N SER A 311 -3.30 -33.15 5.48
CA SER A 311 -2.61 -34.35 5.02
C SER A 311 -3.09 -34.96 3.70
N GLU A 312 -4.35 -34.83 3.36
CA GLU A 312 -4.90 -35.53 2.18
C GLU A 312 -5.81 -34.61 1.36
N PRO A 313 -5.84 -34.75 0.03
CA PRO A 313 -6.73 -33.97 -0.83
C PRO A 313 -8.20 -34.41 -0.68
N GLY A 314 -8.73 -34.33 0.53
CA GLY A 314 -10.09 -34.76 0.86
C GLY A 314 -11.14 -33.69 0.60
N GLY A 315 -10.75 -32.39 0.50
CA GLY A 315 -11.62 -31.26 0.21
C GLY A 315 -12.08 -31.17 -1.25
N GLY A 316 -11.53 -32.01 -2.11
CA GLY A 316 -11.83 -32.05 -3.55
C GLY A 316 -11.05 -31.02 -4.35
N SER A 317 -11.38 -30.93 -5.65
CA SER A 317 -10.68 -30.01 -6.57
C SER A 317 -11.66 -29.23 -7.42
N VAL A 318 -11.25 -28.01 -7.81
CA VAL A 318 -11.95 -27.16 -8.77
C VAL A 318 -11.10 -27.05 -10.02
N TYR A 319 -11.63 -27.57 -11.12
CA TYR A 319 -10.91 -27.67 -12.38
C TYR A 319 -11.12 -26.43 -13.26
N ASN A 320 -10.20 -26.18 -14.15
CA ASN A 320 -10.25 -25.12 -15.16
C ASN A 320 -11.55 -25.14 -16.00
N PHE A 321 -12.04 -26.34 -16.41
CA PHE A 321 -13.30 -26.47 -17.14
C PHE A 321 -14.53 -26.15 -16.25
N GLU A 322 -14.43 -26.34 -14.94
CA GLU A 322 -15.49 -25.95 -14.01
C GLU A 322 -15.50 -24.43 -13.85
N VAL A 323 -14.35 -23.77 -13.73
CA VAL A 323 -14.25 -22.30 -13.70
C VAL A 323 -14.85 -21.70 -14.97
N HIS A 324 -14.46 -22.22 -16.15
CA HIS A 324 -15.01 -21.81 -17.42
C HIS A 324 -16.54 -22.00 -17.50
N ALA A 325 -17.07 -23.13 -17.04
CA ALA A 325 -18.51 -23.42 -17.08
C ALA A 325 -19.30 -22.66 -16.02
N LEU A 326 -18.68 -22.36 -14.86
CA LEU A 326 -19.33 -21.72 -13.72
C LEU A 326 -19.56 -20.23 -13.94
N GLN A 327 -18.69 -19.58 -14.74
CA GLN A 327 -18.70 -18.13 -14.94
C GLN A 327 -18.66 -17.35 -13.60
N PRO A 328 -17.55 -17.41 -12.84
CA PRO A 328 -17.44 -16.81 -11.51
C PRO A 328 -17.85 -15.34 -11.46
N HIS A 329 -18.59 -14.97 -10.41
CA HIS A 329 -19.05 -13.61 -10.16
C HIS A 329 -18.04 -12.84 -9.31
N ALA A 330 -16.84 -12.62 -9.84
CA ALA A 330 -15.84 -11.75 -9.22
C ALA A 330 -15.01 -11.01 -10.27
N LEU A 331 -14.47 -9.84 -9.92
CA LEU A 331 -13.72 -9.01 -10.86
C LEU A 331 -12.22 -9.24 -10.74
N PHE A 332 -11.70 -9.38 -9.52
CA PHE A 332 -10.26 -9.44 -9.23
C PHE A 332 -9.92 -10.66 -8.38
N TYR A 333 -8.78 -11.25 -8.65
CA TYR A 333 -8.32 -12.45 -7.95
C TYR A 333 -6.87 -12.30 -7.49
N ASN A 334 -6.58 -12.73 -6.26
CA ASN A 334 -5.25 -13.06 -5.79
C ASN A 334 -5.24 -14.57 -5.47
N LEU A 335 -4.48 -15.30 -6.26
CA LEU A 335 -4.47 -16.77 -6.23
C LEU A 335 -3.17 -17.24 -5.58
N PHE A 336 -3.16 -17.34 -4.25
CA PHE A 336 -2.06 -17.96 -3.50
C PHE A 336 -2.07 -19.48 -3.74
N ALA A 337 -1.48 -19.88 -4.88
CA ALA A 337 -1.51 -21.26 -5.34
C ALA A 337 -0.42 -21.55 -6.41
N CYS A 338 0.07 -22.81 -6.52
CA CYS A 338 1.10 -23.20 -7.45
C CYS A 338 0.67 -23.06 -8.92
N SER A 339 1.51 -22.49 -9.75
CA SER A 339 1.47 -22.53 -11.23
C SER A 339 0.12 -22.20 -11.88
N ASN A 340 -0.79 -21.61 -11.11
CA ASN A 340 -2.17 -21.34 -11.57
C ASN A 340 -2.23 -20.29 -12.67
N THR A 341 -1.24 -19.41 -12.79
CA THR A 341 -1.14 -18.39 -13.83
C THR A 341 -0.02 -18.68 -14.85
N LYS A 342 0.39 -19.95 -15.02
CA LYS A 342 1.30 -20.37 -16.10
C LYS A 342 0.57 -20.26 -17.45
N PHE A 343 0.44 -19.03 -17.94
CA PHE A 343 -0.49 -18.55 -18.97
C PHE A 343 -0.34 -19.26 -20.34
N MET A 344 0.80 -19.84 -20.63
CA MET A 344 1.06 -20.54 -21.90
C MET A 344 0.52 -21.98 -21.90
N GLU A 345 0.11 -22.52 -20.75
CA GLU A 345 -0.48 -23.86 -20.70
C GLU A 345 -1.87 -23.89 -21.33
N THR A 346 -2.13 -24.94 -22.10
CA THR A 346 -3.43 -25.10 -22.78
C THR A 346 -4.59 -25.08 -21.77
N ASN A 347 -5.53 -24.16 -21.95
CA ASN A 347 -6.67 -23.94 -21.06
C ASN A 347 -6.26 -23.78 -19.59
N ASN A 348 -5.21 -23.03 -19.31
CA ASN A 348 -4.77 -22.80 -17.95
C ASN A 348 -5.83 -22.14 -17.09
N LEU A 349 -5.72 -22.35 -15.78
CA LEU A 349 -6.72 -21.95 -14.82
C LEU A 349 -6.82 -20.42 -14.67
N GLY A 350 -5.67 -19.74 -14.56
CA GLY A 350 -5.62 -18.28 -14.33
C GLY A 350 -6.25 -17.47 -15.46
N ASN A 351 -6.00 -17.86 -16.72
CA ASN A 351 -6.64 -17.19 -17.85
C ASN A 351 -8.16 -17.39 -17.84
N TRP A 352 -8.68 -18.56 -17.44
CA TRP A 352 -10.12 -18.75 -17.38
C TRP A 352 -10.80 -17.91 -16.30
N TYR A 353 -10.11 -17.47 -15.24
CA TYR A 353 -10.68 -16.49 -14.30
C TYR A 353 -10.91 -15.12 -14.92
N ILE A 354 -10.12 -14.71 -15.91
CA ILE A 354 -10.25 -13.38 -16.55
C ILE A 354 -10.97 -13.41 -17.91
N PHE A 355 -11.05 -14.57 -18.57
CA PHE A 355 -11.70 -14.69 -19.88
C PHE A 355 -13.10 -15.33 -19.84
N VAL A 356 -13.74 -15.37 -18.67
CA VAL A 356 -15.18 -15.63 -18.54
C VAL A 356 -16.00 -14.49 -19.18
N ASP A 357 -17.28 -14.74 -19.49
CA ASP A 357 -18.05 -13.85 -20.35
C ASP A 357 -18.35 -12.49 -19.71
N ASP A 358 -18.87 -12.47 -18.47
CA ASP A 358 -19.45 -11.27 -17.87
C ASP A 358 -18.55 -10.59 -16.82
N TYR A 359 -17.65 -11.35 -16.18
CA TYR A 359 -16.82 -10.88 -15.07
C TYR A 359 -15.32 -11.14 -15.32
N GLY A 360 -14.49 -11.06 -14.27
CA GLY A 360 -13.06 -11.36 -14.37
C GLY A 360 -12.26 -10.35 -15.18
N LEU A 361 -11.50 -9.50 -14.47
CA LEU A 361 -10.71 -8.43 -15.08
C LEU A 361 -9.21 -8.56 -14.79
N LEU A 362 -8.85 -9.21 -13.65
CA LEU A 362 -7.45 -9.39 -13.31
C LEU A 362 -7.27 -10.58 -12.35
N ALA A 363 -6.20 -11.34 -12.56
CA ALA A 363 -5.75 -12.38 -11.65
C ALA A 363 -4.25 -12.24 -11.37
N ILE A 364 -3.88 -12.16 -10.10
CA ILE A 364 -2.50 -12.27 -9.63
C ILE A 364 -2.27 -13.72 -9.21
N GLY A 365 -1.15 -14.31 -9.63
CA GLY A 365 -0.79 -15.66 -9.24
C GLY A 365 0.64 -15.99 -9.59
N SER A 366 0.97 -17.27 -9.62
CA SER A 366 2.33 -17.74 -9.88
C SER A 366 2.40 -18.70 -11.06
N THR A 367 3.50 -18.65 -11.81
CA THR A 367 3.83 -19.57 -12.91
C THR A 367 4.59 -20.81 -12.44
N LYS A 368 4.94 -20.88 -11.15
CA LYS A 368 5.70 -21.94 -10.49
C LYS A 368 5.15 -22.24 -9.08
N SER A 369 5.82 -23.13 -8.34
CA SER A 369 5.58 -23.30 -6.91
C SER A 369 6.05 -22.05 -6.16
N GLY A 370 5.12 -21.35 -5.53
CA GLY A 370 5.37 -20.08 -4.86
C GLY A 370 4.17 -19.16 -5.02
N SER A 371 4.13 -18.08 -4.28
CA SER A 371 3.08 -17.06 -4.37
C SER A 371 3.45 -15.83 -3.56
N MET A 372 2.55 -14.83 -3.56
CA MET A 372 2.65 -13.62 -2.77
C MET A 372 2.64 -13.93 -1.27
N LEU A 373 3.57 -13.38 -0.53
CA LEU A 373 3.54 -13.27 0.94
C LEU A 373 3.57 -11.78 1.29
N ASP A 374 3.40 -11.43 2.58
CA ASP A 374 3.29 -10.04 2.99
C ASP A 374 2.13 -9.33 2.25
N PHE A 375 0.93 -9.82 2.50
CA PHE A 375 -0.29 -9.31 1.87
C PHE A 375 -0.55 -7.84 2.20
N PHE A 376 -0.15 -7.40 3.39
CA PHE A 376 -0.25 -6.01 3.81
C PHE A 376 0.40 -5.05 2.82
N SER A 377 1.64 -5.31 2.40
CA SER A 377 2.37 -4.44 1.47
C SER A 377 1.72 -4.32 0.08
N PHE A 378 0.76 -5.21 -0.23
CA PHE A 378 -0.06 -5.15 -1.44
C PHE A 378 -1.44 -4.51 -1.19
N TYR A 379 -2.21 -5.00 -0.17
CA TYR A 379 -3.59 -4.54 0.02
C TYR A 379 -3.70 -3.14 0.61
N GLN A 380 -2.73 -2.71 1.39
CA GLN A 380 -2.75 -1.36 1.93
C GLN A 380 -2.66 -0.28 0.83
N PRO A 381 -1.66 -0.28 -0.10
CA PRO A 381 -1.64 0.69 -1.20
C PRO A 381 -2.89 0.60 -2.08
N LEU A 382 -3.40 -0.62 -2.30
CA LEU A 382 -4.61 -0.85 -3.07
C LEU A 382 -5.82 -0.15 -2.44
N GLY A 383 -6.00 -0.29 -1.13
CA GLY A 383 -7.06 0.39 -0.37
C GLY A 383 -6.89 1.91 -0.30
N GLN A 384 -5.69 2.42 -0.55
CA GLN A 384 -5.41 3.86 -0.70
C GLN A 384 -5.75 4.40 -2.09
N GLY A 385 -6.27 3.58 -2.99
CA GLY A 385 -6.68 3.99 -4.33
C GLY A 385 -5.58 3.92 -5.39
N ASN A 386 -4.46 3.26 -5.11
CA ASN A 386 -3.46 2.96 -6.14
C ASN A 386 -4.05 1.99 -7.15
N SER A 387 -3.57 2.04 -8.41
CA SER A 387 -3.88 1.00 -9.37
C SER A 387 -3.35 -0.36 -8.88
N ILE A 388 -3.95 -1.44 -9.36
CA ILE A 388 -3.50 -2.80 -9.00
C ILE A 388 -2.02 -2.99 -9.40
N GLY A 389 -1.61 -2.43 -10.54
CA GLY A 389 -0.23 -2.47 -11.02
C GLY A 389 0.74 -1.71 -10.12
N ASP A 390 0.35 -0.51 -9.66
CA ASP A 390 1.20 0.27 -8.76
C ASP A 390 1.32 -0.40 -7.39
N ALA A 391 0.22 -0.95 -6.84
CA ALA A 391 0.25 -1.72 -5.59
C ALA A 391 1.12 -2.99 -5.72
N TYR A 392 1.02 -3.69 -6.86
CA TYR A 392 1.82 -4.88 -7.13
C TYR A 392 3.32 -4.55 -7.29
N LYS A 393 3.64 -3.48 -8.01
CA LYS A 393 5.01 -2.97 -8.14
C LYS A 393 5.57 -2.60 -6.78
N GLN A 394 4.84 -1.84 -5.96
CA GLN A 394 5.25 -1.44 -4.62
C GLN A 394 5.46 -2.63 -3.69
N TRP A 395 4.62 -3.67 -3.81
CA TRP A 395 4.81 -4.92 -3.09
C TRP A 395 6.16 -5.57 -3.46
N PHE A 396 6.48 -5.70 -4.77
CA PHE A 396 7.77 -6.22 -5.21
C PHE A 396 8.95 -5.36 -4.76
N GLU A 397 8.85 -4.03 -4.83
CA GLU A 397 9.87 -3.11 -4.32
C GLU A 397 10.16 -3.36 -2.84
N THR A 398 9.12 -3.63 -2.05
CA THR A 398 9.25 -3.98 -0.63
C THR A 398 9.99 -5.30 -0.44
N GLN A 399 9.67 -6.33 -1.24
CA GLN A 399 10.32 -7.64 -1.15
C GLN A 399 11.76 -7.61 -1.71
N ALA A 400 12.03 -6.81 -2.73
CA ALA A 400 13.34 -6.65 -3.37
C ALA A 400 14.32 -5.84 -2.52
N TRP A 401 13.86 -5.24 -1.42
CA TRP A 401 14.68 -4.40 -0.57
C TRP A 401 15.89 -5.16 0.00
N GLY A 402 17.11 -4.73 -0.39
CA GLY A 402 18.35 -5.37 0.03
C GLY A 402 18.78 -6.58 -0.80
N GLY A 403 18.05 -6.92 -1.85
CA GLY A 403 18.24 -8.09 -2.69
C GLY A 403 17.42 -9.29 -2.23
N PHE A 404 17.20 -10.25 -3.11
CA PHE A 404 16.47 -11.47 -2.77
C PHE A 404 17.38 -12.56 -2.20
N GLU A 405 17.00 -13.11 -1.04
CA GLU A 405 17.53 -14.39 -0.58
C GLU A 405 16.96 -15.54 -1.47
N ASP A 406 17.61 -16.71 -1.49
CA ASP A 406 17.15 -17.86 -2.29
C ASP A 406 15.69 -18.23 -2.00
N TRP A 407 15.27 -18.22 -0.74
CA TRP A 407 13.90 -18.55 -0.35
C TRP A 407 12.87 -17.51 -0.87
N GLU A 408 13.25 -16.22 -1.01
CA GLU A 408 12.42 -15.16 -1.59
C GLU A 408 12.26 -15.34 -3.09
N GLN A 409 13.35 -15.66 -3.79
CA GLN A 409 13.26 -16.08 -5.18
C GLN A 409 12.34 -17.30 -5.34
N GLY A 410 12.45 -18.26 -4.41
CA GLY A 410 11.57 -19.41 -4.34
C GLY A 410 10.09 -19.05 -4.25
N TRP A 411 9.72 -18.04 -3.49
CA TRP A 411 8.34 -17.58 -3.36
C TRP A 411 7.89 -16.67 -4.51
N TYR A 412 8.72 -15.71 -4.96
CA TYR A 412 8.23 -14.53 -5.68
C TYR A 412 8.54 -14.50 -7.17
N PHE A 413 9.58 -15.18 -7.66
CA PHE A 413 10.00 -15.04 -9.06
C PHE A 413 8.97 -15.53 -10.09
N GLY A 414 8.07 -16.44 -9.72
CA GLY A 414 6.96 -16.86 -10.58
C GLY A 414 5.75 -15.92 -10.60
N MET A 415 5.73 -14.89 -9.77
CA MET A 415 4.56 -14.00 -9.66
C MET A 415 4.33 -13.20 -10.94
N ASN A 416 3.08 -13.16 -11.40
CA ASN A 416 2.66 -12.38 -12.56
C ASN A 416 1.23 -11.86 -12.44
N VAL A 417 0.86 -10.97 -13.34
CA VAL A 417 -0.48 -10.36 -13.43
C VAL A 417 -1.10 -10.70 -14.77
N LEU A 418 -2.19 -11.43 -14.76
CA LEU A 418 -3.05 -11.63 -15.92
C LEU A 418 -4.17 -10.59 -15.89
N GLY A 419 -4.34 -9.81 -16.96
CA GLY A 419 -5.32 -8.72 -17.02
C GLY A 419 -4.69 -7.35 -17.04
N ASP A 420 -5.49 -6.33 -16.72
CA ASP A 420 -5.12 -4.91 -16.82
C ASP A 420 -4.70 -4.31 -15.47
N PRO A 421 -3.41 -4.05 -15.25
CA PRO A 421 -2.91 -3.51 -14.00
C PRO A 421 -3.29 -2.04 -13.74
N THR A 422 -3.81 -1.31 -14.72
CA THR A 422 -4.21 0.09 -14.53
C THR A 422 -5.53 0.26 -13.76
N LEU A 423 -6.27 -0.83 -13.54
CA LEU A 423 -7.53 -0.82 -12.82
C LEU A 423 -7.33 -0.52 -11.33
N THR A 424 -8.33 0.16 -10.75
CA THR A 424 -8.45 0.41 -9.31
C THR A 424 -9.65 -0.32 -8.76
N ILE A 425 -9.68 -0.61 -7.47
CA ILE A 425 -10.86 -1.19 -6.79
C ILE A 425 -11.87 -0.11 -6.42
N GLY A 426 -13.13 -0.52 -6.14
CA GLY A 426 -14.15 0.39 -5.60
C GLY A 426 -14.66 1.42 -6.60
N VAL A 427 -14.58 1.15 -7.91
CA VAL A 427 -15.20 2.01 -8.92
C VAL A 427 -16.72 1.96 -8.73
N GLN A 428 -17.20 2.78 -7.81
CA GLN A 428 -18.62 3.09 -7.67
C GLN A 428 -19.03 3.96 -8.86
N THR A 429 -20.18 3.66 -9.45
CA THR A 429 -20.79 4.47 -10.48
C THR A 429 -20.62 5.95 -10.16
N GLN A 430 -19.66 6.60 -10.80
CA GLN A 430 -19.79 8.02 -11.06
C GLN A 430 -20.95 8.15 -12.05
N VAL A 431 -22.20 8.08 -11.53
CA VAL A 431 -23.31 8.68 -12.26
C VAL A 431 -22.84 10.08 -12.53
N ALA A 432 -22.72 10.39 -13.82
CA ALA A 432 -22.42 11.74 -14.26
C ALA A 432 -23.36 12.68 -13.51
N GLN A 433 -22.92 13.25 -12.43
CA GLN A 433 -23.50 14.45 -11.88
C GLN A 433 -23.02 15.60 -12.76
N ALA A 434 -23.63 15.64 -13.93
CA ALA A 434 -23.87 16.92 -14.54
C ALA A 434 -24.77 17.67 -13.56
N SER A 435 -24.19 18.72 -12.98
CA SER A 435 -24.88 19.85 -12.36
C SER A 435 -25.96 19.50 -11.32
N ASP A 436 -25.65 19.89 -10.16
CA ASP A 436 -26.52 20.58 -9.21
C ASP A 436 -26.80 19.82 -7.91
N SER A 437 -26.59 20.63 -6.87
CA SER A 437 -26.98 20.42 -5.48
C SER A 437 -26.22 19.38 -4.66
N THR A 438 -25.17 19.87 -4.05
CA THR A 438 -24.87 19.69 -2.63
C THR A 438 -26.12 19.45 -1.80
N GLU A 439 -26.52 18.21 -1.60
CA GLU A 439 -27.23 17.83 -0.40
C GLU A 439 -26.31 16.95 0.45
N MET A 440 -25.63 17.63 1.36
CA MET A 440 -25.07 16.99 2.54
C MET A 440 -26.21 16.42 3.38
N PRO A 441 -26.02 15.27 4.07
CA PRO A 441 -27.05 14.75 4.99
C PRO A 441 -27.50 15.86 5.95
N GLU A 442 -28.82 16.04 6.08
CA GLU A 442 -29.39 16.99 7.03
C GLU A 442 -28.91 16.69 8.45
N GLY A 443 -28.09 17.59 8.98
CA GLY A 443 -27.59 17.50 10.36
C GLY A 443 -26.31 18.26 10.60
N CYS A 444 -25.51 18.53 9.59
CA CYS A 444 -24.36 19.42 9.70
C CYS A 444 -24.79 20.82 9.30
N GLY A 445 -24.90 21.74 10.26
CA GLY A 445 -25.18 23.13 9.96
C GLY A 445 -24.23 23.64 8.89
N THR A 446 -24.78 24.30 7.88
CA THR A 446 -24.05 25.01 6.82
C THR A 446 -23.17 26.07 7.50
N SER A 447 -21.98 25.74 7.88
CA SER A 447 -21.01 26.70 8.38
C SER A 447 -19.76 26.66 7.51
N ASP A 448 -19.48 27.71 6.89
CA ASP A 448 -18.24 28.44 6.57
C ASP A 448 -16.93 27.64 6.37
N TRP A 449 -16.95 26.32 6.11
CA TRP A 449 -15.75 25.56 5.79
C TRP A 449 -15.54 25.51 4.27
N SER A 450 -14.41 25.98 3.80
CA SER A 450 -13.93 25.78 2.44
C SER A 450 -12.71 24.87 2.44
N ALA A 451 -12.71 23.82 1.62
CA ALA A 451 -11.53 23.01 1.40
C ALA A 451 -10.58 23.71 0.43
N MET A 452 -9.30 23.78 0.78
CA MET A 452 -8.24 24.24 -0.12
C MET A 452 -7.22 23.13 -0.33
N GLN A 453 -6.94 22.83 -1.60
CA GLN A 453 -5.89 21.86 -1.95
C GLN A 453 -4.51 22.49 -1.74
N VAL A 454 -3.64 21.84 -0.98
CA VAL A 454 -2.27 22.28 -0.68
C VAL A 454 -1.28 21.78 -1.73
N THR A 455 -1.49 20.57 -2.25
CA THR A 455 -0.61 19.94 -3.25
C THR A 455 -1.40 19.61 -4.50
N THR A 456 -0.77 19.75 -5.69
CA THR A 456 -1.40 19.50 -6.99
C THR A 456 -0.52 18.65 -7.90
N ASN A 457 0.49 17.99 -7.34
CA ASN A 457 1.40 17.13 -8.09
C ASN A 457 0.81 15.70 -8.22
N SER A 458 1.37 14.90 -9.11
CA SER A 458 0.93 13.53 -9.40
C SER A 458 1.63 12.46 -8.55
N PHE A 459 2.40 12.85 -7.53
CA PHE A 459 3.07 11.92 -6.63
C PHE A 459 2.26 11.72 -5.36
N SER A 460 2.47 10.59 -4.67
CA SER A 460 1.91 10.39 -3.35
C SER A 460 2.47 11.42 -2.39
N ASP A 461 1.60 12.19 -1.77
CA ASP A 461 1.90 13.09 -0.67
C ASP A 461 1.16 12.57 0.57
N GLY A 462 1.88 12.21 1.63
CA GLY A 462 1.31 11.53 2.81
C GLY A 462 1.72 12.14 4.13
N SER A 463 1.16 11.63 5.23
CA SER A 463 1.50 11.98 6.61
C SER A 463 1.61 13.49 6.86
N PRO A 464 0.58 14.30 6.59
CA PRO A 464 0.69 15.75 6.74
C PRO A 464 0.77 16.18 8.21
N ALA A 465 1.64 17.15 8.52
CA ALA A 465 1.69 17.82 9.80
C ALA A 465 1.56 19.34 9.61
N MET A 466 0.97 20.02 10.57
CA MET A 466 0.71 21.47 10.49
C MET A 466 1.07 22.17 11.80
N THR A 467 1.47 23.43 11.69
CA THR A 467 1.63 24.36 12.80
C THR A 467 1.35 25.78 12.32
N SER A 468 1.16 26.71 13.25
CA SER A 468 1.09 28.14 12.93
C SER A 468 2.22 28.90 13.62
N ASP A 469 2.76 29.90 12.95
CA ASP A 469 3.71 30.80 13.57
C ASP A 469 2.99 31.99 14.26
N PRO A 470 3.68 32.78 15.11
CA PRO A 470 3.07 33.91 15.81
C PRO A 470 2.53 35.03 14.90
N SER A 471 2.88 35.03 13.62
CA SER A 471 2.33 35.98 12.64
C SER A 471 0.99 35.52 12.07
N GLY A 472 0.54 34.31 12.41
CA GLY A 472 -0.65 33.67 11.86
C GLY A 472 -0.45 32.95 10.54
N THR A 473 0.81 32.81 10.07
CA THR A 473 1.11 31.98 8.91
C THR A 473 0.96 30.52 9.28
N ILE A 474 0.19 29.74 8.49
CA ILE A 474 0.05 28.31 8.68
C ILE A 474 1.13 27.60 7.86
N TRP A 475 1.83 26.68 8.48
CA TRP A 475 2.83 25.83 7.83
C TRP A 475 2.32 24.41 7.76
N ALA A 476 2.50 23.78 6.60
CA ALA A 476 2.23 22.36 6.38
C ALA A 476 3.48 21.68 5.88
N THR A 477 3.73 20.47 6.35
CA THR A 477 4.74 19.56 5.83
C THR A 477 4.11 18.20 5.55
N TRP A 478 4.71 17.46 4.64
CA TRP A 478 4.28 16.12 4.26
C TRP A 478 5.45 15.34 3.68
N GLU A 479 5.35 14.03 3.70
CA GLU A 479 6.25 13.16 2.94
C GLU A 479 5.80 13.07 1.47
N THR A 480 6.74 12.92 0.56
CA THR A 480 6.44 12.85 -0.87
C THR A 480 7.45 12.02 -1.64
N GLY A 481 6.98 11.21 -2.57
CA GLY A 481 7.81 10.40 -3.46
C GLY A 481 8.34 11.12 -4.72
N ARG A 482 8.20 12.45 -4.82
CA ARG A 482 8.51 13.20 -6.06
C ARG A 482 9.99 13.26 -6.47
N ASP A 483 10.91 12.86 -5.61
CA ASP A 483 12.37 12.95 -5.82
C ASP A 483 13.03 11.55 -5.90
N VAL A 484 12.34 10.52 -6.39
CA VAL A 484 12.81 9.12 -6.47
C VAL A 484 12.83 8.42 -5.11
N ARG A 485 12.94 9.16 -4.01
CA ARG A 485 12.86 8.68 -2.62
C ARG A 485 11.86 9.52 -1.86
N SER A 486 11.31 9.00 -0.79
CA SER A 486 10.47 9.80 0.08
C SER A 486 11.31 10.92 0.73
N ASN A 487 10.87 12.15 0.59
CA ASN A 487 11.47 13.35 1.19
C ASN A 487 10.40 14.20 1.85
N ILE A 488 10.83 15.08 2.77
CA ILE A 488 9.90 15.99 3.44
C ILE A 488 9.82 17.31 2.67
N TYR A 489 8.60 17.68 2.30
CA TYR A 489 8.26 18.94 1.65
C TYR A 489 7.41 19.82 2.55
N SER A 490 7.40 21.11 2.27
CA SER A 490 6.63 22.10 3.02
C SER A 490 6.00 23.16 2.11
N SER A 491 4.93 23.75 2.62
CA SER A 491 4.30 24.96 2.08
C SER A 491 3.78 25.82 3.23
N SER A 492 3.61 27.11 3.01
CA SER A 492 3.06 28.04 3.98
C SER A 492 1.87 28.81 3.42
N TYR A 493 0.87 29.08 4.27
CA TYR A 493 -0.32 29.84 3.92
C TYR A 493 -0.31 31.18 4.66
N ASP A 494 -0.38 32.29 3.91
CA ASP A 494 -0.27 33.65 4.41
C ASP A 494 -1.64 34.31 4.76
N GLY A 495 -2.71 33.51 4.78
CA GLY A 495 -4.09 33.99 4.95
C GLY A 495 -4.80 34.22 3.61
N SER A 496 -4.12 34.16 2.48
CA SER A 496 -4.69 34.36 1.15
C SER A 496 -4.38 33.21 0.17
N SER A 497 -3.17 32.68 0.24
CA SER A 497 -2.70 31.63 -0.68
C SER A 497 -1.60 30.78 -0.06
N TRP A 498 -1.50 29.53 -0.54
CA TRP A 498 -0.38 28.65 -0.26
C TRP A 498 0.84 29.04 -1.10
N SER A 499 2.00 29.04 -0.48
CA SER A 499 3.28 29.17 -1.18
C SER A 499 3.51 27.95 -2.12
N SER A 500 4.42 28.08 -3.08
CA SER A 500 4.88 26.92 -3.83
C SER A 500 5.52 25.90 -2.89
N ALA A 501 5.13 24.65 -3.00
CA ALA A 501 5.72 23.55 -2.24
C ALA A 501 7.23 23.44 -2.54
N GLY A 502 8.03 23.30 -1.50
CA GLY A 502 9.48 23.16 -1.60
C GLY A 502 10.01 22.13 -0.61
N PRO A 503 11.16 21.50 -0.91
CA PRO A 503 11.74 20.53 -0.02
C PRO A 503 12.22 21.17 1.29
N VAL A 504 11.92 20.54 2.42
CA VAL A 504 12.58 20.78 3.71
C VAL A 504 14.00 20.23 3.64
N VAL A 505 14.14 19.06 3.03
CA VAL A 505 15.42 18.39 2.81
C VAL A 505 15.38 17.60 1.51
N VAL A 506 16.53 17.54 0.82
CA VAL A 506 16.77 16.60 -0.29
C VAL A 506 18.09 15.91 0.02
N ARG A 507 18.03 14.61 0.25
CA ARG A 507 19.21 13.81 0.55
C ARG A 507 19.02 12.36 0.11
N GLN A 508 20.04 11.52 0.28
CA GLN A 508 20.03 10.13 -0.17
C GLN A 508 19.32 9.17 0.81
N TYR A 509 18.62 9.68 1.82
CA TYR A 509 17.85 8.89 2.77
C TYR A 509 16.38 8.88 2.38
N TRP A 510 15.63 7.91 2.91
CA TRP A 510 14.18 7.92 2.89
C TRP A 510 13.70 8.63 4.14
N ASP A 511 12.89 9.65 3.99
CA ASP A 511 12.38 10.51 5.06
C ASP A 511 10.86 10.40 5.12
N PHE A 512 10.31 10.09 6.31
CA PHE A 512 8.88 9.80 6.52
C PHE A 512 8.32 10.46 7.77
N HIS A 513 6.99 10.50 7.91
CA HIS A 513 6.26 10.88 9.10
C HIS A 513 6.75 12.19 9.74
N PRO A 514 6.59 13.34 9.08
CA PRO A 514 6.95 14.61 9.66
C PRO A 514 6.01 15.00 10.81
N SER A 515 6.55 15.66 11.83
CA SER A 515 5.82 16.35 12.88
C SER A 515 6.34 17.77 13.02
N MET A 516 5.50 18.72 13.41
CA MET A 516 5.82 20.13 13.44
C MET A 516 5.56 20.78 14.81
N ALA A 517 6.36 21.77 15.13
CA ALA A 517 6.09 22.71 16.22
C ALA A 517 6.66 24.10 15.88
N THR A 518 6.13 25.14 16.52
CA THR A 518 6.68 26.50 16.42
C THR A 518 7.19 26.92 17.78
N ASP A 519 8.44 27.41 17.85
CA ASP A 519 9.01 27.91 19.08
C ASP A 519 8.52 29.35 19.43
N ILE A 520 8.82 29.79 20.61
CA ILE A 520 8.42 31.15 21.08
C ILE A 520 9.08 32.29 20.28
N LEU A 521 10.11 32.02 19.51
CA LEU A 521 10.78 32.99 18.63
C LEU A 521 10.13 33.01 17.23
N GLY A 522 9.17 32.14 16.97
CA GLY A 522 8.50 32.01 15.69
C GLY A 522 9.26 31.16 14.65
N ASN A 523 10.31 30.44 15.04
CA ASN A 523 10.93 29.48 14.14
C ASN A 523 10.03 28.23 14.05
N VAL A 524 9.83 27.76 12.84
CA VAL A 524 9.06 26.54 12.55
C VAL A 524 10.01 25.35 12.53
N TRP A 525 9.74 24.36 13.35
CA TRP A 525 10.53 23.15 13.49
C TRP A 525 9.81 21.95 12.88
N VAL A 526 10.56 21.06 12.26
CA VAL A 526 10.07 19.80 11.69
C VAL A 526 10.99 18.67 12.13
N ALA A 527 10.43 17.63 12.72
CA ALA A 527 11.11 16.35 12.95
C ALA A 527 10.50 15.27 12.06
N TRP A 528 11.28 14.29 11.65
CA TRP A 528 10.83 13.18 10.84
C TRP A 528 11.72 11.95 11.07
N GLN A 529 11.24 10.77 10.72
CA GLN A 529 12.03 9.55 10.74
C GLN A 529 12.80 9.40 9.43
N SER A 530 14.06 8.98 9.52
CA SER A 530 14.98 8.84 8.40
C SER A 530 15.62 7.49 8.40
N LEU A 531 15.65 6.83 7.25
CA LEU A 531 16.43 5.61 7.07
C LEU A 531 17.90 5.98 6.82
N THR A 532 18.73 5.85 7.85
CA THR A 532 20.09 6.41 7.86
C THR A 532 21.22 5.43 7.55
N ASP A 533 21.00 4.10 7.63
CA ASP A 533 21.98 3.09 7.29
C ASP A 533 21.32 1.86 6.67
N ASN A 534 21.80 1.48 5.48
CA ASN A 534 21.37 0.30 4.74
C ASN A 534 22.35 -0.89 4.89
N ALA A 535 23.39 -0.78 5.73
CA ALA A 535 24.50 -1.74 5.77
C ALA A 535 24.30 -2.92 6.74
N GLY A 536 23.13 -3.05 7.39
CA GLY A 536 22.86 -4.08 8.40
C GLY A 536 21.60 -4.90 8.11
N TYR A 537 21.50 -6.05 8.76
CA TYR A 537 20.34 -6.96 8.73
C TYR A 537 19.01 -6.30 9.19
N TYR A 538 19.10 -5.15 9.85
CA TYR A 538 17.99 -4.25 10.19
C TYR A 538 18.36 -2.84 9.76
N PRO A 539 17.55 -2.19 8.91
CA PRO A 539 17.78 -0.80 8.55
C PRO A 539 17.68 0.08 9.80
N ASN A 540 18.63 1.00 9.96
CA ASN A 540 18.64 1.92 11.08
C ASN A 540 17.74 3.13 10.81
N MET A 541 16.64 3.26 11.55
CA MET A 541 15.79 4.43 11.52
C MET A 541 16.17 5.39 12.63
N ASP A 542 16.41 6.64 12.26
CA ASP A 542 16.77 7.71 13.20
C ASP A 542 15.81 8.89 13.06
N ILE A 543 15.66 9.67 14.13
CA ILE A 543 14.92 10.93 14.07
C ILE A 543 15.83 12.07 13.60
N SER A 544 15.43 12.67 12.51
CA SER A 544 16.04 13.87 11.92
C SER A 544 15.19 15.10 12.20
N ILE A 545 15.83 16.27 12.21
CA ILE A 545 15.18 17.53 12.49
C ILE A 545 15.77 18.66 11.65
N SER A 546 14.93 19.63 11.29
CA SER A 546 15.30 20.92 10.69
C SER A 546 14.39 22.01 11.24
N TYR A 547 14.82 23.27 11.12
CA TYR A 547 14.01 24.42 11.48
C TYR A 547 14.11 25.52 10.42
N HIS A 548 13.01 26.22 10.22
CA HIS A 548 12.88 27.30 9.25
C HIS A 548 13.08 28.66 9.94
N THR A 549 13.90 29.48 9.32
CA THR A 549 14.11 30.88 9.67
C THR A 549 13.89 31.76 8.42
N PRO A 550 13.91 33.08 8.52
CA PRO A 550 13.86 33.94 7.34
C PRO A 550 14.92 33.65 6.27
N GLY A 551 15.96 32.89 6.61
CA GLY A 551 17.00 32.43 5.69
C GLY A 551 16.70 31.09 4.99
N GLY A 552 15.57 30.44 5.29
CA GLY A 552 15.18 29.14 4.80
C GLY A 552 15.39 28.01 5.83
N TRP A 553 15.24 26.76 5.38
CA TRP A 553 15.42 25.58 6.20
C TRP A 553 16.89 25.36 6.61
N SER A 554 17.14 25.04 7.88
CA SER A 554 18.47 24.68 8.38
C SER A 554 18.93 23.34 7.79
N PRO A 555 20.24 23.08 7.71
CA PRO A 555 20.71 21.73 7.41
C PRO A 555 20.14 20.71 8.42
N PRO A 556 19.66 19.54 7.96
CA PRO A 556 19.07 18.53 8.84
C PRO A 556 20.10 17.96 9.81
N GLN A 557 19.65 17.69 11.03
CA GLN A 557 20.45 17.08 12.10
C GLN A 557 19.78 15.79 12.55
N ILE A 558 20.54 14.70 12.66
CA ILE A 558 20.09 13.48 13.30
C ILE A 558 20.21 13.66 14.80
N ILE A 559 19.10 13.49 15.52
CA ILE A 559 19.07 13.67 16.99
C ILE A 559 19.06 12.35 17.75
N THR A 560 18.87 11.24 17.06
CA THR A 560 19.06 9.89 17.59
C THR A 560 20.21 9.24 16.81
N ALA A 561 21.17 8.70 17.47
CA ALA A 561 22.26 7.99 16.81
C ALA A 561 22.61 6.78 17.64
N GLY A 562 22.70 5.60 17.05
CA GLY A 562 23.13 4.47 17.83
C GLY A 562 22.77 3.06 17.40
N GLY A 563 22.17 2.78 16.28
CA GLY A 563 21.80 1.42 15.86
C GLY A 563 20.54 0.90 16.54
N ASP A 564 19.77 1.78 17.12
CA ASP A 564 18.42 1.54 17.63
C ASP A 564 17.41 1.95 16.52
N TYR A 565 16.20 1.39 16.55
CA TYR A 565 15.15 1.73 15.58
C TYR A 565 14.26 2.80 16.22
N ASP A 566 14.42 4.06 15.82
CA ASP A 566 13.72 5.23 16.35
C ASP A 566 12.75 5.81 15.31
N VAL A 567 11.43 5.86 15.60
CA VAL A 567 10.34 6.21 14.68
C VAL A 567 9.22 7.00 15.37
N GLU A 568 8.20 7.39 14.61
CA GLU A 568 7.00 8.07 15.09
C GLU A 568 7.32 9.34 15.93
N PRO A 569 8.04 10.32 15.35
CA PRO A 569 8.35 11.53 16.09
C PRO A 569 7.11 12.40 16.27
N ALA A 570 6.92 12.96 17.47
CA ALA A 570 5.97 14.02 17.73
C ALA A 570 6.65 15.22 18.36
N MET A 571 6.21 16.42 18.01
CA MET A 571 6.82 17.67 18.43
C MET A 571 5.85 18.56 19.21
N THR A 572 6.39 19.30 20.15
CA THR A 572 5.72 20.44 20.81
C THR A 572 6.74 21.49 21.26
N ALA A 573 6.28 22.70 21.52
CA ALA A 573 7.09 23.72 22.17
C ALA A 573 6.43 24.10 23.50
N ASP A 574 7.25 24.27 24.55
CA ASP A 574 6.73 24.64 25.87
C ASP A 574 6.81 26.14 26.11
N THR A 575 6.17 26.58 27.19
CA THR A 575 6.12 28.00 27.60
C THR A 575 7.49 28.55 28.07
N GLN A 576 8.48 27.69 28.25
CA GLN A 576 9.87 28.08 28.59
C GLN A 576 10.72 28.25 27.32
N GLY A 577 10.17 28.01 26.15
CA GLY A 577 10.83 28.14 24.85
C GLY A 577 11.64 26.91 24.42
N ARG A 578 11.48 25.78 25.08
CA ARG A 578 12.10 24.55 24.69
C ARG A 578 11.26 23.89 23.58
N VAL A 579 11.93 23.37 22.56
CA VAL A 579 11.30 22.55 21.53
C VAL A 579 11.54 21.08 21.88
N TRP A 580 10.47 20.33 22.05
CA TRP A 580 10.47 18.94 22.44
C TRP A 580 10.23 18.05 21.23
N VAL A 581 10.96 16.93 21.21
CA VAL A 581 10.71 15.80 20.32
C VAL A 581 10.56 14.57 21.19
N VAL A 582 9.46 13.86 21.01
CA VAL A 582 9.21 12.54 21.59
C VAL A 582 9.12 11.52 20.46
N TRP A 583 9.51 10.27 20.71
CA TRP A 583 9.49 9.25 19.67
C TRP A 583 9.43 7.85 20.29
N LYS A 584 9.01 6.89 19.50
CA LYS A 584 9.05 5.46 19.80
C LYS A 584 10.40 4.88 19.38
N GLY A 585 10.99 4.06 20.24
CA GLY A 585 12.25 3.39 19.95
C GLY A 585 12.27 1.96 20.46
N TRP A 586 12.77 1.03 19.64
CA TRP A 586 12.96 -0.36 20.06
C TRP A 586 14.28 -0.53 20.80
N ARG A 587 14.22 -1.26 21.91
CA ARG A 587 15.38 -1.58 22.72
C ARG A 587 15.39 -3.05 23.10
N THR A 588 16.56 -3.66 23.09
CA THR A 588 16.71 -5.01 23.59
C THR A 588 17.03 -4.97 25.08
N VAL A 589 16.10 -5.43 25.91
CA VAL A 589 16.28 -5.56 27.36
C VAL A 589 16.15 -7.03 27.72
N ASN A 590 17.21 -7.63 28.27
CA ASN A 590 17.23 -9.04 28.72
C ASN A 590 16.76 -10.05 27.67
N GLN A 591 17.13 -9.87 26.41
CA GLN A 591 16.72 -10.70 25.25
C GLN A 591 15.25 -10.49 24.78
N ASN A 592 14.50 -9.58 25.39
CA ASN A 592 13.22 -9.14 24.89
C ASN A 592 13.40 -7.83 24.12
N VAL A 593 12.76 -7.73 22.97
CA VAL A 593 12.68 -6.50 22.19
C VAL A 593 11.30 -5.94 22.41
N ASN A 594 11.22 -4.75 23.00
CA ASN A 594 9.95 -4.02 23.17
C ASN A 594 10.13 -2.56 22.79
N SER A 595 9.04 -1.91 22.44
CA SER A 595 9.01 -0.49 22.13
C SER A 595 8.82 0.35 23.39
N ASN A 596 9.54 1.48 23.46
CA ASN A 596 9.47 2.43 24.56
C ASN A 596 9.46 3.85 24.02
N ILE A 597 8.95 4.82 24.82
CA ILE A 597 8.92 6.22 24.46
C ILE A 597 10.15 6.92 25.01
N PHE A 598 10.77 7.73 24.15
CA PHE A 598 11.94 8.56 24.46
C PHE A 598 11.65 10.02 24.16
N ALA A 599 12.45 10.91 24.72
CA ALA A 599 12.33 12.35 24.50
C ALA A 599 13.69 13.06 24.50
N ARG A 600 13.75 14.18 23.79
CA ARG A 600 14.78 15.22 23.91
C ARG A 600 14.11 16.58 23.78
N TYR A 601 14.75 17.59 24.35
CA TYR A 601 14.38 18.98 24.07
C TYR A 601 15.60 19.80 23.62
N TYR A 602 15.32 20.87 22.90
CA TYR A 602 16.28 21.89 22.50
C TYR A 602 16.01 23.19 23.25
N ASP A 603 17.04 23.73 23.92
CA ASP A 603 17.03 25.02 24.66
C ASP A 603 18.21 25.91 24.24
N GLY A 604 18.68 25.81 23.02
CA GLY A 604 19.96 26.33 22.51
C GLY A 604 20.97 25.22 22.29
N SER A 605 20.77 24.06 22.89
CA SER A 605 21.47 22.80 22.68
C SER A 605 20.56 21.62 22.97
N TRP A 606 20.84 20.47 22.37
CA TRP A 606 20.06 19.25 22.64
C TRP A 606 20.35 18.68 24.03
N SER A 607 19.28 18.44 24.80
CA SER A 607 19.37 17.66 26.03
C SER A 607 19.90 16.24 25.77
N PRO A 608 20.44 15.54 26.78
CA PRO A 608 20.61 14.09 26.69
C PRO A 608 19.27 13.40 26.36
N ARG A 609 19.33 12.21 25.71
CA ARG A 609 18.12 11.38 25.53
C ARG A 609 17.55 11.01 26.89
N MET A 610 16.27 11.21 27.06
CA MET A 610 15.50 10.85 28.26
C MET A 610 14.63 9.66 27.95
N THR A 611 14.54 8.72 28.88
CA THR A 611 13.58 7.62 28.82
C THR A 611 12.28 8.08 29.47
N VAL A 612 11.21 8.08 28.69
CA VAL A 612 9.85 8.40 29.17
C VAL A 612 9.23 7.14 29.76
N THR A 613 9.32 6.03 29.02
CA THR A 613 8.91 4.70 29.47
C THR A 613 10.08 3.73 29.38
N GLY A 614 10.12 2.69 30.20
CA GLY A 614 11.28 1.79 30.27
C GLY A 614 10.93 0.46 30.91
N ASP A 615 9.70 0.01 30.80
CA ASP A 615 9.24 -1.27 31.27
C ASP A 615 9.25 -2.34 30.14
N LEU A 616 8.61 -3.48 30.34
CA LEU A 616 8.60 -4.60 29.40
C LEU A 616 7.36 -4.63 28.50
N HIS A 617 6.56 -3.59 28.53
CA HIS A 617 5.36 -3.46 27.72
C HIS A 617 5.67 -2.67 26.46
N ASP A 618 4.89 -2.87 25.40
CA ASP A 618 4.99 -2.08 24.20
C ASP A 618 4.27 -0.76 24.36
N ASP A 619 4.96 0.31 23.97
CA ASP A 619 4.47 1.67 23.96
C ASP A 619 4.58 2.24 22.54
N SER A 620 3.50 2.88 22.02
CA SER A 620 3.37 3.31 20.63
C SER A 620 2.65 4.66 20.51
N ASP A 621 2.70 5.27 19.35
CA ASP A 621 1.95 6.48 18.97
C ASP A 621 2.13 7.65 19.96
N PRO A 622 3.35 8.03 20.34
CA PRO A 622 3.55 9.12 21.27
C PRO A 622 3.16 10.46 20.67
N VAL A 623 2.42 11.26 21.43
CA VAL A 623 2.15 12.67 21.09
C VAL A 623 2.43 13.55 22.31
N ALA A 624 2.69 14.85 22.08
CA ALA A 624 3.08 15.76 23.13
C ALA A 624 2.41 17.14 23.02
N ALA A 625 2.09 17.73 24.17
CA ALA A 625 1.64 19.12 24.27
C ALA A 625 2.14 19.77 25.58
N ALA A 626 2.29 21.07 25.59
CA ALA A 626 2.59 21.82 26.80
C ALA A 626 1.31 22.38 27.42
N ASP A 627 1.17 22.27 28.73
CA ASP A 627 0.07 22.91 29.46
C ASP A 627 0.38 24.38 29.85
N GLY A 628 -0.65 25.09 30.28
CA GLY A 628 -0.51 26.49 30.70
C GLY A 628 0.37 26.69 31.93
N SER A 629 0.71 25.65 32.69
CA SER A 629 1.62 25.72 33.83
C SER A 629 3.09 25.50 33.45
N GLY A 630 3.37 25.20 32.20
CA GLY A 630 4.72 24.96 31.66
C GLY A 630 5.22 23.50 31.78
N LYS A 631 4.33 22.57 32.10
CA LYS A 631 4.65 21.14 32.02
C LYS A 631 4.50 20.68 30.58
N THR A 632 5.42 19.82 30.15
CA THR A 632 5.32 19.13 28.87
C THR A 632 4.74 17.73 29.07
N TRP A 633 3.56 17.51 28.56
CA TRP A 633 2.85 16.25 28.63
C TRP A 633 3.16 15.38 27.41
N VAL A 634 3.26 14.09 27.67
CA VAL A 634 3.36 13.04 26.65
C VAL A 634 2.26 12.06 26.92
N ILE A 635 1.50 11.69 25.89
CA ILE A 635 0.53 10.60 25.94
C ILE A 635 0.83 9.58 24.83
N TRP A 636 0.51 8.33 25.04
CA TRP A 636 0.82 7.23 24.14
C TRP A 636 -0.12 6.05 24.36
N SER A 637 -0.18 5.14 23.39
CA SER A 637 -0.83 3.85 23.51
C SER A 637 0.11 2.84 24.17
N THR A 638 -0.38 1.97 25.07
CA THR A 638 0.42 0.96 25.78
C THR A 638 -0.37 -0.30 26.07
N ASN A 639 0.28 -1.48 25.94
CA ASN A 639 -0.37 -2.79 26.19
C ASN A 639 -0.14 -3.33 27.61
N ARG A 640 0.17 -2.48 28.57
CA ARG A 640 0.56 -2.86 29.95
C ARG A 640 -0.52 -3.57 30.77
N ASN A 641 -1.79 -3.43 30.41
CA ASN A 641 -2.93 -4.02 31.10
C ASN A 641 -3.48 -5.28 30.40
N GLY A 642 -2.88 -5.68 29.27
CA GLY A 642 -3.29 -6.84 28.49
C GLY A 642 -4.16 -6.50 27.27
N ASN A 643 -4.62 -5.27 27.15
CA ASN A 643 -5.19 -4.58 26.00
C ASN A 643 -4.44 -3.25 25.81
N TRP A 644 -4.68 -2.54 24.74
CA TRP A 644 -4.10 -1.23 24.50
C TRP A 644 -4.91 -0.16 25.22
N ASP A 645 -4.26 0.62 26.06
CA ASP A 645 -4.82 1.78 26.80
C ASP A 645 -4.02 3.04 26.50
N ILE A 646 -4.63 4.21 26.68
CA ILE A 646 -3.94 5.49 26.60
C ILE A 646 -3.40 5.86 27.99
N TYR A 647 -2.09 6.09 28.05
CA TYR A 647 -1.40 6.57 29.25
C TYR A 647 -0.75 7.92 29.01
N SER A 648 -0.48 8.62 30.09
CA SER A 648 0.17 9.93 30.09
C SER A 648 1.24 10.05 31.17
N THR A 649 2.19 10.97 30.94
CA THR A 649 3.13 11.50 31.94
C THR A 649 3.46 12.92 31.59
N TYR A 650 4.01 13.70 32.54
CA TYR A 650 4.51 15.03 32.25
C TYR A 650 5.92 15.25 32.78
N TYR A 651 6.65 16.09 32.08
CA TYR A 651 7.94 16.61 32.55
C TYR A 651 7.77 17.94 33.23
N ASP A 652 8.24 18.04 34.48
CA ASP A 652 8.23 19.26 35.29
C ASP A 652 9.51 19.35 36.13
N ASN A 653 10.11 20.53 36.16
CA ASN A 653 11.26 20.84 37.03
C ASN A 653 12.41 19.80 36.98
N GLY A 654 12.68 19.26 35.82
CA GLY A 654 13.82 18.34 35.58
C GLY A 654 13.52 16.85 35.77
N SER A 655 12.25 16.48 35.98
CA SER A 655 11.86 15.06 36.17
C SER A 655 10.51 14.73 35.52
N TRP A 656 10.36 13.47 35.12
CA TRP A 656 9.07 12.90 34.71
C TRP A 656 8.20 12.59 35.93
N SER A 657 6.89 12.80 35.78
CA SER A 657 5.90 12.31 36.74
C SER A 657 5.80 10.80 36.75
N GLY A 658 5.02 10.23 37.66
CA GLY A 658 4.57 8.83 37.49
C GLY A 658 3.63 8.70 36.29
N LEU A 659 3.43 7.45 35.84
CA LEU A 659 2.49 7.11 34.77
C LEU A 659 1.05 7.34 35.24
N ILE A 660 0.25 7.98 34.40
CA ILE A 660 -1.13 8.35 34.68
C ILE A 660 -2.01 7.74 33.59
N PRO A 661 -2.92 6.81 33.91
CA PRO A 661 -3.85 6.30 32.90
C PRO A 661 -4.81 7.40 32.45
N VAL A 662 -5.06 7.45 31.14
CA VAL A 662 -6.14 8.25 30.53
C VAL A 662 -7.35 7.37 30.31
N THR A 663 -7.13 6.11 29.88
CA THR A 663 -8.17 5.07 29.70
C THR A 663 -7.85 3.82 30.51
N THR A 664 -8.83 3.00 30.80
CA THR A 664 -8.69 1.76 31.58
C THR A 664 -9.81 0.77 31.31
N ASP A 665 -10.47 0.82 30.18
CA ASP A 665 -11.51 -0.16 29.85
C ASP A 665 -10.91 -1.47 29.25
N TRP A 666 -11.77 -2.36 28.76
CA TRP A 666 -11.35 -3.69 28.33
C TRP A 666 -11.04 -3.78 26.83
N ASP A 667 -11.38 -2.75 26.08
CA ASP A 667 -11.19 -2.69 24.63
C ASP A 667 -9.95 -1.85 24.30
N ASP A 668 -9.44 -2.00 23.09
CA ASP A 668 -8.25 -1.31 22.64
C ASP A 668 -8.54 0.18 22.39
N ASP A 669 -7.77 1.04 23.03
CA ASP A 669 -7.71 2.49 22.85
C ASP A 669 -6.37 2.88 22.22
N LEU A 670 -6.39 3.48 21.03
CA LEU A 670 -5.22 3.63 20.17
C LEU A 670 -5.12 5.02 19.53
N ALA A 671 -3.91 5.32 19.01
CA ALA A 671 -3.58 6.52 18.25
C ALA A 671 -4.07 7.83 18.90
N PRO A 672 -3.56 8.18 20.07
CA PRO A 672 -3.97 9.40 20.75
C PRO A 672 -3.51 10.66 20.01
N ALA A 673 -4.30 11.73 20.14
CA ALA A 673 -3.93 13.08 19.77
C ALA A 673 -4.07 14.00 21.00
N ILE A 674 -3.26 15.05 21.10
CA ILE A 674 -3.30 15.99 22.24
C ILE A 674 -3.11 17.43 21.77
N ALA A 675 -3.86 18.34 22.36
CA ALA A 675 -3.65 19.79 22.22
C ALA A 675 -3.93 20.52 23.54
N SER A 676 -3.34 21.70 23.71
CA SER A 676 -3.67 22.59 24.80
C SER A 676 -4.57 23.73 24.31
N ASP A 677 -5.60 24.07 25.10
CA ASP A 677 -6.46 25.23 24.84
C ASP A 677 -5.82 26.55 25.34
N ALA A 678 -6.44 27.68 25.00
CA ALA A 678 -5.96 29.00 25.41
C ALA A 678 -5.95 29.21 26.94
N SER A 679 -6.66 28.39 27.71
CA SER A 679 -6.65 28.38 29.15
C SER A 679 -5.56 27.52 29.76
N GLY A 680 -4.81 26.78 28.87
CA GLY A 680 -3.76 25.86 29.26
C GLY A 680 -4.27 24.51 29.74
N ASN A 681 -5.55 24.16 29.50
CA ASN A 681 -6.05 22.81 29.71
C ASN A 681 -5.63 21.91 28.53
N LEU A 682 -5.46 20.63 28.80
CA LEU A 682 -5.14 19.64 27.78
C LEU A 682 -6.40 18.91 27.35
N TRP A 683 -6.48 18.65 26.05
CA TRP A 683 -7.50 17.83 25.45
C TRP A 683 -6.82 16.66 24.76
N ALA A 684 -7.27 15.45 25.06
CA ALA A 684 -6.84 14.21 24.41
C ALA A 684 -8.01 13.60 23.67
N ALA A 685 -7.74 13.03 22.49
CA ALA A 685 -8.70 12.24 21.73
C ALA A 685 -8.01 10.95 21.24
N TRP A 686 -8.74 9.89 21.12
CA TRP A 686 -8.24 8.58 20.65
C TRP A 686 -9.38 7.83 19.97
N HIS A 687 -9.10 6.74 19.28
CA HIS A 687 -10.14 5.82 18.85
C HIS A 687 -10.20 4.60 19.75
N SER A 688 -11.40 4.04 19.86
CA SER A 688 -11.71 2.87 20.70
C SER A 688 -12.68 1.94 20.00
N TRP A 689 -12.47 0.64 20.15
CA TRP A 689 -13.30 -0.41 19.54
C TRP A 689 -14.44 -0.90 20.46
N ARG A 690 -14.68 -0.24 21.58
CA ARG A 690 -15.60 -0.68 22.66
C ARG A 690 -17.08 -0.80 22.25
N ASP A 691 -17.48 -0.25 21.13
CA ASP A 691 -18.86 -0.28 20.62
C ASP A 691 -19.04 -1.21 19.42
N GLY A 692 -18.01 -2.01 19.07
CA GLY A 692 -18.03 -2.99 17.98
C GLY A 692 -17.53 -2.43 16.63
N ASP A 693 -17.49 -1.12 16.48
CA ASP A 693 -16.80 -0.32 15.47
C ASP A 693 -15.93 0.72 16.15
N ALA A 694 -14.89 1.21 15.45
CA ALA A 694 -14.00 2.21 16.03
C ALA A 694 -14.70 3.56 16.10
N ASN A 695 -14.78 4.13 17.28
CA ASN A 695 -15.33 5.46 17.53
C ASN A 695 -14.32 6.37 18.21
N ILE A 696 -14.43 7.69 18.00
CA ILE A 696 -13.58 8.67 18.65
C ILE A 696 -14.11 9.01 20.03
N TYR A 697 -13.22 8.95 21.00
CA TYR A 697 -13.41 9.36 22.38
C TYR A 697 -12.49 10.51 22.73
N ALA A 698 -12.86 11.29 23.72
CA ALA A 698 -12.03 12.39 24.22
C ALA A 698 -12.12 12.53 25.74
N SER A 699 -11.05 13.08 26.31
CA SER A 699 -10.98 13.51 27.70
C SER A 699 -10.22 14.82 27.81
N TYR A 700 -10.43 15.59 28.90
CA TYR A 700 -9.68 16.80 29.13
C TYR A 700 -9.03 16.79 30.53
N ASN A 701 -7.94 17.53 30.66
CA ASN A 701 -7.23 17.71 31.94
C ASN A 701 -7.03 19.21 32.21
N ASN A 702 -7.66 19.69 33.29
CA ASN A 702 -7.56 21.07 33.72
C ASN A 702 -6.56 21.27 34.88
N GLY A 703 -5.62 20.37 35.05
CA GLY A 703 -4.67 20.34 36.15
C GLY A 703 -5.13 19.52 37.37
N SER A 704 -6.39 19.06 37.40
CA SER A 704 -6.93 18.23 38.48
C SER A 704 -6.91 16.71 38.13
N GLY A 705 -6.50 16.37 36.94
CA GLY A 705 -6.52 15.02 36.39
C GLY A 705 -7.40 14.92 35.15
N TRP A 706 -7.37 13.76 34.48
CA TRP A 706 -8.20 13.49 33.31
C TRP A 706 -9.68 13.37 33.69
N SER A 707 -10.54 13.99 32.91
CA SER A 707 -12.00 13.89 33.05
C SER A 707 -12.49 12.50 32.72
N ALA A 708 -13.75 12.20 33.02
CA ALA A 708 -14.43 11.06 32.40
C ALA A 708 -14.42 11.21 30.87
N GLU A 709 -14.30 10.09 30.19
CA GLU A 709 -14.27 10.00 28.71
C GLU A 709 -15.63 10.41 28.12
N VAL A 710 -15.59 11.01 26.95
CA VAL A 710 -16.79 11.40 26.19
C VAL A 710 -16.67 10.85 24.78
N GLN A 711 -17.66 10.08 24.38
CA GLN A 711 -17.77 9.61 23.00
C GLN A 711 -18.07 10.80 22.06
N ILE A 712 -17.29 10.95 21.02
CA ILE A 712 -17.39 12.06 20.04
C ILE A 712 -18.15 11.62 18.81
N THR A 713 -17.90 10.41 18.31
CA THR A 713 -18.57 9.82 17.14
C THR A 713 -19.34 8.59 17.56
N SER A 714 -20.40 8.26 16.82
CA SER A 714 -21.29 7.12 17.10
C SER A 714 -22.07 6.68 15.86
N ASP A 715 -21.63 7.02 14.66
CA ASP A 715 -22.23 6.59 13.42
C ASP A 715 -21.65 5.22 13.00
N PRO A 716 -22.39 4.43 12.23
CA PRO A 716 -21.89 3.15 11.74
C PRO A 716 -20.68 3.35 10.81
N GLY A 717 -19.55 2.81 11.19
CA GLY A 717 -18.29 2.92 10.45
C GLY A 717 -17.12 3.24 11.36
N ASN A 718 -15.92 2.86 10.95
CA ASN A 718 -14.73 3.09 11.74
C ASN A 718 -14.26 4.55 11.65
N ASP A 719 -14.29 5.25 12.77
CA ASP A 719 -13.66 6.55 12.97
C ASP A 719 -12.35 6.35 13.71
N ILE A 720 -11.22 6.57 13.03
CA ILE A 720 -9.89 6.28 13.56
C ILE A 720 -8.94 7.47 13.43
N MET A 721 -7.81 7.43 14.14
CA MET A 721 -6.69 8.40 14.07
C MET A 721 -7.14 9.84 14.18
N PRO A 722 -7.75 10.26 15.32
CA PRO A 722 -8.18 11.64 15.51
C PRO A 722 -7.00 12.59 15.49
N ASN A 723 -7.23 13.80 15.01
CA ASN A 723 -6.32 14.90 15.22
C ASN A 723 -7.06 16.03 15.94
N ILE A 724 -6.36 16.75 16.82
CA ILE A 724 -6.95 17.78 17.66
C ILE A 724 -6.13 19.08 17.56
N GLY A 725 -6.83 20.18 17.36
CA GLY A 725 -6.26 21.53 17.37
C GLY A 725 -7.07 22.45 18.24
N ALA A 726 -6.42 23.40 18.87
CA ALA A 726 -7.08 24.43 19.67
C ALA A 726 -7.10 25.76 18.90
N ASP A 727 -8.26 26.42 18.89
CA ASP A 727 -8.37 27.83 18.50
C ASP A 727 -7.90 28.70 19.67
N LEU A 728 -6.89 29.50 19.44
CA LEU A 728 -6.31 30.42 20.43
C LEU A 728 -6.98 31.81 20.44
N SER A 729 -8.04 32.04 19.65
CA SER A 729 -8.77 33.33 19.58
C SER A 729 -9.81 33.53 20.67
#